data_414dbb08c55fcdde49820a5f66732195
#
_entry.id   414dbb08c55fcdde49820a5f66732195
#
_cell.length_a   1.000
_cell.length_b   1.000
_cell.length_c   1.000
_cell.angle_alpha   90.00
_cell.angle_beta   90.00
_cell.angle_gamma   90.00
#
_symmetry.space_group_name_H-M   'P 1'
#
loop_
_entity.id
_entity.type
_entity.pdbx_description
1 polymer ?
#
loop_
_entity_poly.entity_id
_entity_poly.type
_entity_poly.pdbx_seq_one_letter_code
_entity_poly.pdbx_strand_id
1 'polypeptide(L)'
;MRPITELTRKVQPFRVISDYVPAGDQPTAIKELVMRLSNNEQDVVLLGATGTGKSATTAWLIEQVQRPTLVIAPNKTLAAQLANEFKELMPNNSVEYFVSYYDYYQPEAYVPQTDTFIEKDSSVNDEVERLRHSATNSLLTRRDVIVVATVSCIYGLGTPQEYVDRMIRLRVGDSIDRNQLLRKFVDIQYKRNDMAFERGTFRVRGDTVEIIPMYEEHALRIEMFGDEIEKIMTLHPLTGEIIRDESEMYVFPATHYAAGPETMERAITAIEKEMEARVDEFERSGKLLEAQRIRMRTTFDIEMMRQLGFCSGIENYSRHLDGREPGSAPNCLLDYFPEDFLVVIDESHVTVPQIGAMFEGDAARKRTLVEHGFRLPSAMDNRPLKFLEFLERCGQKVYLSATPGKYELEKTNNSFVEQVIRPTGLIDPKIVIKPIKGQIDDLINEIKIRAEKNERVLVTTLTKKMSEDLTDYMLGLGVKVRYLHSEVDTLRRVELLRELRTGEYDVLIGINLLREGLDLPEVSLVAILDADKEGFLRSSTSLIQTIGRAARNVSGEVHMYADNMTKSMQFAIDETNRRRAKQVAYNTEKGIDPTPLRKKIADITDLIAKEIDDTDDLAAKSKKSGISSGFHSKNVSSLPQRELIALISSLTDQMRSSASELNFELAARLRDEIRELKRELKGMQEAGS
;
A
#
# COMPACT_ATOMS: atom_id res chain seq x y z
N MET A 1 -6.75 23.60 -2.52
CA MET A 1 -6.92 24.68 -1.52
C MET A 1 -7.28 24.01 -0.21
N ARG A 2 -6.59 24.35 0.88
CA ARG A 2 -6.84 23.71 2.19
C ARG A 2 -8.20 24.12 2.73
N PRO A 3 -8.93 23.24 3.45
CA PRO A 3 -10.26 23.54 3.90
C PRO A 3 -10.27 24.64 4.96
N ILE A 4 -11.22 25.55 4.84
CA ILE A 4 -11.58 26.51 5.89
C ILE A 4 -12.59 25.79 6.78
N THR A 5 -12.26 25.59 8.05
CA THR A 5 -13.11 24.84 8.98
C THR A 5 -13.11 25.49 10.36
N GLU A 6 -14.27 25.46 11.00
CA GLU A 6 -14.42 25.82 12.42
C GLU A 6 -14.02 24.67 13.37
N LEU A 7 -13.63 23.51 12.82
CA LEU A 7 -13.17 22.38 13.61
C LEU A 7 -11.90 22.76 14.39
N THR A 8 -12.00 22.73 15.69
CA THR A 8 -10.83 22.86 16.56
C THR A 8 -10.07 21.55 16.56
N ARG A 9 -8.92 21.52 15.88
CA ARG A 9 -8.07 20.33 15.87
C ARG A 9 -7.56 20.02 17.28
N LYS A 10 -7.73 18.77 17.70
CA LYS A 10 -7.14 18.28 18.95
C LYS A 10 -5.62 18.40 18.87
N VAL A 11 -5.02 19.05 19.86
CA VAL A 11 -3.58 19.22 19.97
C VAL A 11 -3.05 18.32 21.07
N GLN A 12 -2.22 17.36 20.70
CA GLN A 12 -1.47 16.50 21.61
C GLN A 12 0.01 16.55 21.19
N PRO A 13 0.95 16.66 22.11
CA PRO A 13 2.37 16.67 21.73
C PRO A 13 2.78 15.30 21.17
N PHE A 14 3.59 15.30 20.13
CA PHE A 14 4.30 14.11 19.71
C PHE A 14 5.28 13.69 20.77
N ARG A 15 5.23 12.43 21.19
CA ARG A 15 6.12 11.87 22.20
C ARG A 15 6.48 10.45 21.88
N VAL A 16 7.78 10.19 21.79
CA VAL A 16 8.33 8.86 21.66
C VAL A 16 8.31 8.15 23.01
N ILE A 17 7.73 6.96 23.04
CA ILE A 17 7.72 6.05 24.20
C ILE A 17 8.43 4.79 23.77
N SER A 18 9.66 4.61 24.27
CA SER A 18 10.52 3.48 23.88
C SER A 18 11.49 3.14 25.02
N ASP A 19 11.80 1.85 25.13
CA ASP A 19 12.87 1.35 26.01
C ASP A 19 14.27 1.71 25.48
N TYR A 20 14.34 2.16 24.22
CA TYR A 20 15.58 2.56 23.56
C TYR A 20 15.75 4.08 23.63
N VAL A 21 17.02 4.50 23.72
CA VAL A 21 17.42 5.88 23.61
C VAL A 21 18.27 6.07 22.35
N PRO A 22 18.32 7.28 21.76
CA PRO A 22 19.18 7.55 20.61
C PRO A 22 20.64 7.18 20.90
N ALA A 23 21.24 6.36 20.03
CA ALA A 23 22.60 5.89 20.18
C ALA A 23 23.34 5.86 18.81
N GLY A 24 24.64 5.64 18.84
CA GLY A 24 25.48 5.72 17.63
C GLY A 24 25.51 7.12 17.03
N ASP A 25 25.20 7.22 15.74
CA ASP A 25 25.12 8.52 15.03
C ASP A 25 23.75 9.21 15.23
N GLN A 26 22.74 8.52 15.80
CA GLN A 26 21.37 9.06 15.90
C GLN A 26 21.29 10.41 16.64
N PRO A 27 21.91 10.60 17.82
CA PRO A 27 21.82 11.89 18.53
C PRO A 27 22.34 13.06 17.70
N THR A 28 23.46 12.87 17.00
CA THR A 28 24.07 13.89 16.14
C THR A 28 23.19 14.14 14.91
N ALA A 29 22.71 13.08 14.29
CA ALA A 29 21.84 13.17 13.12
C ALA A 29 20.52 13.90 13.43
N ILE A 30 19.84 13.56 14.55
CA ILE A 30 18.63 14.23 14.99
C ILE A 30 18.88 15.72 15.20
N LYS A 31 19.94 16.07 15.95
CA LYS A 31 20.29 17.47 16.23
C LYS A 31 20.56 18.25 14.94
N GLU A 32 21.29 17.68 14.00
CA GLU A 32 21.60 18.32 12.74
C GLU A 32 20.36 18.48 11.86
N LEU A 33 19.50 17.46 11.77
CA LEU A 33 18.23 17.53 11.03
C LEU A 33 17.33 18.64 11.61
N VAL A 34 17.14 18.69 12.93
CA VAL A 34 16.37 19.73 13.60
C VAL A 34 16.93 21.12 13.32
N MET A 35 18.26 21.29 13.41
CA MET A 35 18.93 22.56 13.12
C MET A 35 18.69 23.01 11.67
N ARG A 36 18.84 22.13 10.70
CA ARG A 36 18.62 22.44 9.27
C ARG A 36 17.15 22.83 9.01
N LEU A 37 16.20 22.08 9.56
CA LEU A 37 14.78 22.40 9.44
C LEU A 37 14.44 23.73 10.13
N SER A 38 15.03 24.03 11.29
CA SER A 38 14.86 25.31 11.99
C SER A 38 15.46 26.49 11.22
N ASN A 39 16.48 26.25 10.41
CA ASN A 39 17.07 27.22 9.49
C ASN A 39 16.28 27.38 8.19
N ASN A 40 15.08 26.79 8.08
CA ASN A 40 14.21 26.83 6.91
C ASN A 40 14.82 26.19 5.63
N GLU A 41 15.77 25.25 5.78
CA GLU A 41 16.21 24.46 4.63
C GLU A 41 15.02 23.65 4.09
N GLN A 42 14.75 23.77 2.81
CA GLN A 42 13.57 23.14 2.17
C GLN A 42 13.79 21.65 1.91
N ASP A 43 15.01 21.26 1.67
CA ASP A 43 15.41 19.91 1.29
C ASP A 43 16.60 19.49 2.16
N VAL A 44 16.45 18.38 2.89
CA VAL A 44 17.49 17.82 3.76
C VAL A 44 17.63 16.33 3.47
N VAL A 45 18.86 15.83 3.33
CA VAL A 45 19.14 14.41 3.09
C VAL A 45 19.72 13.77 4.35
N LEU A 46 19.14 12.63 4.77
CA LEU A 46 19.71 11.70 5.72
C LEU A 46 20.28 10.49 4.97
N LEU A 47 21.59 10.41 4.83
CA LEU A 47 22.29 9.22 4.37
C LEU A 47 22.37 8.23 5.52
N GLY A 48 21.41 7.31 5.56
CA GLY A 48 21.30 6.32 6.63
C GLY A 48 21.55 4.91 6.13
N ALA A 49 22.62 4.27 6.60
CA ALA A 49 22.90 2.87 6.24
C ALA A 49 21.76 1.94 6.69
N THR A 50 21.66 0.77 6.05
CA THR A 50 20.65 -0.24 6.42
C THR A 50 20.86 -0.72 7.87
N GLY A 51 19.79 -0.75 8.66
CA GLY A 51 19.84 -1.22 10.05
C GLY A 51 20.35 -0.19 11.07
N THR A 52 20.49 1.09 10.70
CA THR A 52 20.90 2.15 11.64
C THR A 52 19.74 2.75 12.44
N GLY A 53 18.50 2.29 12.21
CA GLY A 53 17.32 2.81 12.90
C GLY A 53 16.80 4.14 12.34
N LYS A 54 16.76 4.31 11.02
CA LYS A 54 16.22 5.52 10.36
C LYS A 54 14.79 5.85 10.82
N SER A 55 13.92 4.85 10.98
CA SER A 55 12.54 5.05 11.45
C SER A 55 12.50 5.65 12.86
N ALA A 56 13.32 5.13 13.79
CA ALA A 56 13.43 5.66 15.14
C ALA A 56 14.00 7.09 15.14
N THR A 57 15.04 7.35 14.33
CA THR A 57 15.57 8.70 14.13
C THR A 57 14.50 9.66 13.64
N THR A 58 13.65 9.22 12.70
CA THR A 58 12.53 10.00 12.19
C THR A 58 11.47 10.25 13.27
N ALA A 59 11.15 9.27 14.11
CA ALA A 59 10.25 9.45 15.25
C ALA A 59 10.74 10.51 16.22
N TRP A 60 12.01 10.45 16.64
CA TRP A 60 12.62 11.49 17.49
C TRP A 60 12.73 12.84 16.79
N LEU A 61 12.95 12.87 15.46
CA LEU A 61 12.88 14.13 14.70
C LEU A 61 11.47 14.74 14.79
N ILE A 62 10.42 13.95 14.57
CA ILE A 62 9.02 14.39 14.66
C ILE A 62 8.70 14.90 16.08
N GLU A 63 9.19 14.20 17.11
CA GLU A 63 9.05 14.64 18.50
C GLU A 63 9.71 16.01 18.74
N GLN A 64 10.87 16.27 18.13
CA GLN A 64 11.57 17.56 18.31
C GLN A 64 10.91 18.70 17.53
N VAL A 65 10.41 18.44 16.32
CA VAL A 65 9.84 19.48 15.46
C VAL A 65 8.34 19.72 15.70
N GLN A 66 7.62 18.79 16.35
CA GLN A 66 6.21 18.91 16.73
C GLN A 66 5.27 19.27 15.58
N ARG A 67 5.45 18.66 14.40
CA ARG A 67 4.69 18.96 13.17
C ARG A 67 3.98 17.74 12.63
N PRO A 68 2.72 17.88 12.14
CA PRO A 68 2.08 16.82 11.36
C PRO A 68 3.01 16.35 10.24
N THR A 69 3.11 15.05 10.04
CA THR A 69 4.13 14.50 9.14
C THR A 69 3.52 13.50 8.14
N LEU A 70 3.87 13.68 6.87
CA LEU A 70 3.63 12.71 5.82
C LEU A 70 4.92 11.90 5.55
N VAL A 71 4.86 10.59 5.73
CA VAL A 71 5.96 9.66 5.41
C VAL A 71 5.59 8.91 4.15
N ILE A 72 6.37 9.05 3.07
CA ILE A 72 6.09 8.38 1.78
C ILE A 72 7.07 7.23 1.60
N ALA A 73 6.54 6.01 1.47
CA ALA A 73 7.28 4.78 1.25
C ALA A 73 7.09 4.26 -0.18
N PRO A 74 8.06 3.52 -0.77
CA PRO A 74 8.01 3.08 -2.16
C PRO A 74 6.98 1.96 -2.44
N ASN A 75 6.53 1.24 -1.43
CA ASN A 75 5.56 0.14 -1.58
C ASN A 75 4.71 -0.06 -0.32
N LYS A 76 3.59 -0.82 -0.46
CA LYS A 76 2.63 -1.09 0.62
C LYS A 76 3.28 -1.81 1.82
N THR A 77 4.13 -2.79 1.58
CA THR A 77 4.77 -3.60 2.63
C THR A 77 5.67 -2.74 3.52
N LEU A 78 6.50 -1.89 2.93
CA LEU A 78 7.35 -0.99 3.71
C LEU A 78 6.54 0.09 4.41
N ALA A 79 5.48 0.60 3.77
CA ALA A 79 4.57 1.55 4.41
C ALA A 79 3.88 0.93 5.63
N ALA A 80 3.40 -0.32 5.55
CA ALA A 80 2.81 -1.03 6.69
C ALA A 80 3.82 -1.24 7.82
N GLN A 81 5.04 -1.67 7.48
CA GLN A 81 6.12 -1.82 8.47
C GLN A 81 6.41 -0.49 9.19
N LEU A 82 6.57 0.61 8.44
CA LEU A 82 6.81 1.93 9.02
C LEU A 82 5.65 2.42 9.89
N ALA A 83 4.40 2.22 9.44
CA ALA A 83 3.22 2.59 10.23
C ALA A 83 3.21 1.87 11.58
N ASN A 84 3.57 0.58 11.62
CA ASN A 84 3.68 -0.16 12.88
C ASN A 84 4.82 0.33 13.75
N GLU A 85 6.01 0.53 13.17
CA GLU A 85 7.15 1.05 13.91
C GLU A 85 6.81 2.42 14.54
N PHE A 86 6.08 3.29 13.82
CA PHE A 86 5.62 4.56 14.40
C PHE A 86 4.52 4.39 15.46
N LYS A 87 3.57 3.45 15.27
CA LYS A 87 2.55 3.14 16.29
C LYS A 87 3.17 2.64 17.60
N GLU A 88 4.19 1.78 17.50
CA GLU A 88 4.94 1.30 18.67
C GLU A 88 5.72 2.43 19.35
N LEU A 89 6.39 3.28 18.57
CA LEU A 89 7.21 4.37 19.11
C LEU A 89 6.37 5.55 19.62
N MET A 90 5.18 5.78 19.08
CA MET A 90 4.31 6.92 19.41
C MET A 90 2.85 6.47 19.67
N PRO A 91 2.61 5.59 20.68
CA PRO A 91 1.31 4.94 20.91
C PRO A 91 0.19 5.91 21.29
N ASN A 92 0.51 7.12 21.72
CA ASN A 92 -0.47 8.15 22.12
C ASN A 92 -0.82 9.13 21.00
N ASN A 93 -0.14 9.05 19.85
CA ASN A 93 -0.36 9.92 18.71
C ASN A 93 -1.11 9.18 17.60
N SER A 94 -1.71 9.92 16.68
CA SER A 94 -2.41 9.32 15.54
C SER A 94 -1.41 8.92 14.46
N VAL A 95 -1.25 7.62 14.25
CA VAL A 95 -0.44 7.06 13.17
C VAL A 95 -1.36 6.36 12.19
N GLU A 96 -1.49 6.95 11.02
CA GLU A 96 -2.43 6.56 9.97
C GLU A 96 -1.71 5.89 8.80
N TYR A 97 -2.45 5.03 8.09
CA TYR A 97 -1.94 4.29 6.94
C TYR A 97 -2.76 4.66 5.69
N PHE A 98 -2.07 5.11 4.63
CA PHE A 98 -2.73 5.59 3.42
C PHE A 98 -2.08 5.01 2.16
N VAL A 99 -2.64 3.92 1.67
CA VAL A 99 -2.16 3.23 0.46
C VAL A 99 -3.30 3.03 -0.54
N SER A 100 -3.04 2.40 -1.69
CA SER A 100 -4.10 2.00 -2.61
C SER A 100 -5.00 0.95 -1.98
N TYR A 101 -6.31 1.18 -1.96
CA TYR A 101 -7.32 0.26 -1.41
C TYR A 101 -7.66 -0.93 -2.31
N TYR A 102 -7.03 -1.05 -3.46
CA TYR A 102 -7.19 -2.20 -4.34
C TYR A 102 -6.20 -3.31 -3.98
N ASP A 103 -6.69 -4.51 -3.70
CA ASP A 103 -5.87 -5.72 -3.59
C ASP A 103 -5.44 -6.19 -4.97
N TYR A 104 -6.38 -6.18 -5.90
CA TYR A 104 -6.17 -6.35 -7.33
C TYR A 104 -6.68 -5.14 -8.09
N TYR A 105 -5.90 -4.63 -9.03
CA TYR A 105 -6.27 -3.48 -9.85
C TYR A 105 -5.82 -3.66 -11.29
N GLN A 106 -6.78 -3.90 -12.16
CA GLN A 106 -6.61 -3.80 -13.60
C GLN A 106 -7.25 -2.49 -14.06
N PRO A 107 -6.46 -1.49 -14.43
CA PRO A 107 -7.00 -0.23 -14.90
C PRO A 107 -7.73 -0.43 -16.23
N GLU A 108 -8.82 0.32 -16.40
CA GLU A 108 -9.49 0.43 -17.70
C GLU A 108 -8.48 0.84 -18.78
N ALA A 109 -8.46 0.13 -19.89
CA ALA A 109 -7.56 0.40 -21.00
C ALA A 109 -8.18 0.02 -22.34
N TYR A 110 -7.68 0.59 -23.42
CA TYR A 110 -8.08 0.22 -24.78
C TYR A 110 -6.82 -0.01 -25.63
N VAL A 111 -6.82 -1.12 -26.36
CA VAL A 111 -5.76 -1.52 -27.27
C VAL A 111 -6.26 -1.35 -28.71
N PRO A 112 -5.95 -0.24 -29.40
CA PRO A 112 -6.49 0.07 -30.73
C PRO A 112 -6.14 -0.99 -31.79
N GLN A 113 -4.97 -1.62 -31.69
CA GLN A 113 -4.48 -2.60 -32.66
C GLN A 113 -5.35 -3.87 -32.74
N THR A 114 -5.96 -4.24 -31.61
CA THR A 114 -6.80 -5.44 -31.50
C THR A 114 -8.27 -5.12 -31.27
N ASP A 115 -8.65 -3.84 -31.26
CA ASP A 115 -10.00 -3.35 -30.88
C ASP A 115 -10.48 -3.98 -29.56
N THR A 116 -9.54 -4.08 -28.60
CA THR A 116 -9.82 -4.74 -27.32
C THR A 116 -10.00 -3.70 -26.22
N PHE A 117 -11.20 -3.61 -25.67
CA PHE A 117 -11.46 -2.83 -24.46
C PHE A 117 -11.24 -3.74 -23.24
N ILE A 118 -10.39 -3.29 -22.36
CA ILE A 118 -10.11 -3.92 -21.04
C ILE A 118 -10.92 -3.14 -20.03
N GLU A 119 -11.95 -3.77 -19.49
CA GLU A 119 -12.76 -3.17 -18.45
C GLU A 119 -11.97 -3.04 -17.15
N LYS A 120 -12.28 -1.99 -16.34
CA LYS A 120 -11.72 -1.85 -15.01
C LYS A 120 -12.16 -3.05 -14.18
N ASP A 121 -11.21 -3.82 -13.71
CA ASP A 121 -11.42 -4.91 -12.76
C ASP A 121 -10.63 -4.61 -11.48
N SER A 122 -11.29 -4.66 -10.35
CA SER A 122 -10.66 -4.33 -9.07
C SER A 122 -11.40 -5.00 -7.91
N SER A 123 -10.64 -5.57 -6.99
CA SER A 123 -11.13 -5.94 -5.66
C SER A 123 -10.76 -4.83 -4.68
N VAL A 124 -11.75 -4.31 -3.98
CA VAL A 124 -11.58 -3.30 -2.94
C VAL A 124 -11.37 -4.01 -1.61
N ASN A 125 -10.38 -3.58 -0.87
CA ASN A 125 -10.17 -4.00 0.50
C ASN A 125 -10.85 -3.00 1.44
N ASP A 126 -11.94 -3.43 2.07
CA ASP A 126 -12.77 -2.59 2.93
C ASP A 126 -11.99 -2.04 4.14
N GLU A 127 -11.01 -2.79 4.64
CA GLU A 127 -10.19 -2.35 5.76
C GLU A 127 -9.20 -1.26 5.33
N VAL A 128 -8.58 -1.41 4.16
CA VAL A 128 -7.70 -0.36 3.61
C VAL A 128 -8.51 0.89 3.25
N GLU A 129 -9.76 0.75 2.79
CA GLU A 129 -10.66 1.87 2.56
C GLU A 129 -10.97 2.61 3.87
N ARG A 130 -11.27 1.89 4.95
CA ARG A 130 -11.43 2.44 6.30
C ARG A 130 -10.21 3.24 6.74
N LEU A 131 -9.01 2.67 6.60
CA LEU A 131 -7.76 3.34 6.99
C LEU A 131 -7.51 4.62 6.21
N ARG A 132 -7.92 4.69 4.93
CA ARG A 132 -7.85 5.92 4.13
C ARG A 132 -8.79 7.00 4.65
N HIS A 133 -10.04 6.62 4.98
CA HIS A 133 -11.00 7.53 5.61
C HIS A 133 -10.55 7.96 7.00
N SER A 134 -9.96 7.07 7.80
CA SER A 134 -9.34 7.38 9.09
C SER A 134 -8.24 8.44 8.94
N ALA A 135 -7.35 8.28 7.97
CA ALA A 135 -6.27 9.22 7.72
C ALA A 135 -6.79 10.64 7.39
N THR A 136 -7.77 10.76 6.50
CA THR A 136 -8.37 12.06 6.14
C THR A 136 -9.12 12.69 7.32
N ASN A 137 -9.86 11.89 8.09
CA ASN A 137 -10.53 12.33 9.30
C ASN A 137 -9.52 12.85 10.35
N SER A 138 -8.49 12.07 10.64
CA SER A 138 -7.45 12.44 11.61
C SER A 138 -6.75 13.75 11.22
N LEU A 139 -6.43 13.95 9.93
CA LEU A 139 -5.85 15.21 9.45
C LEU A 139 -6.74 16.43 9.63
N LEU A 140 -8.06 16.25 9.59
CA LEU A 140 -9.02 17.34 9.79
C LEU A 140 -9.29 17.63 11.28
N THR A 141 -9.22 16.61 12.14
CA THR A 141 -9.63 16.70 13.56
C THR A 141 -8.47 16.79 14.56
N ARG A 142 -7.23 16.46 14.13
CA ARG A 142 -6.05 16.40 15.01
C ARG A 142 -4.86 17.12 14.39
N ARG A 143 -3.90 17.49 15.24
CA ARG A 143 -2.59 18.02 14.81
C ARG A 143 -1.45 17.02 14.97
N ASP A 144 -1.59 16.07 15.87
CA ASP A 144 -0.60 15.06 16.21
C ASP A 144 -0.73 13.82 15.29
N VAL A 145 -0.68 14.05 13.98
CA VAL A 145 -0.93 13.00 12.95
C VAL A 145 0.34 12.71 12.17
N ILE A 146 0.68 11.43 12.09
CA ILE A 146 1.68 10.88 11.16
C ILE A 146 0.93 10.02 10.16
N VAL A 147 0.96 10.38 8.89
CA VAL A 147 0.40 9.53 7.83
C VAL A 147 1.53 8.82 7.10
N VAL A 148 1.54 7.50 7.13
CA VAL A 148 2.45 6.69 6.32
C VAL A 148 1.73 6.27 5.05
N ALA A 149 2.26 6.70 3.91
CA ALA A 149 1.62 6.54 2.62
C ALA A 149 2.56 5.94 1.57
N THR A 150 1.98 5.43 0.50
CA THR A 150 2.70 5.19 -0.75
C THR A 150 2.46 6.34 -1.74
N VAL A 151 2.97 6.24 -2.96
CA VAL A 151 2.70 7.21 -4.02
C VAL A 151 1.19 7.41 -4.31
N SER A 152 0.31 6.59 -3.74
CA SER A 152 -1.14 6.80 -3.80
C SER A 152 -1.60 8.13 -3.18
N CYS A 153 -0.79 8.74 -2.32
CA CYS A 153 -1.07 10.04 -1.70
C CYS A 153 -1.13 11.22 -2.70
N ILE A 154 -0.53 11.07 -3.90
CA ILE A 154 -0.56 12.11 -4.95
C ILE A 154 -1.71 11.92 -5.95
N TYR A 155 -2.52 10.86 -5.80
CA TYR A 155 -3.69 10.62 -6.64
C TYR A 155 -4.90 11.43 -6.17
N GLY A 156 -5.81 11.72 -7.12
CA GLY A 156 -7.01 12.49 -6.85
C GLY A 156 -7.86 11.91 -5.72
N LEU A 157 -8.24 12.80 -4.81
CA LEU A 157 -9.29 12.65 -3.81
C LEU A 157 -10.33 13.74 -4.05
N GLY A 158 -11.49 13.62 -3.41
CA GLY A 158 -12.48 14.69 -3.39
C GLY A 158 -11.94 15.95 -2.70
N THR A 159 -12.62 17.06 -2.91
CA THR A 159 -12.26 18.36 -2.34
C THR A 159 -12.35 18.33 -0.81
N PRO A 160 -11.27 18.65 -0.07
CA PRO A 160 -11.31 18.66 1.39
C PRO A 160 -12.41 19.57 1.96
N GLN A 161 -12.70 20.69 1.29
CA GLN A 161 -13.75 21.62 1.69
C GLN A 161 -15.14 20.97 1.67
N GLU A 162 -15.51 20.32 0.55
CA GLU A 162 -16.79 19.61 0.45
C GLU A 162 -16.91 18.50 1.50
N TYR A 163 -15.81 17.82 1.82
CA TYR A 163 -15.79 16.77 2.82
C TYR A 163 -16.06 17.31 4.23
N VAL A 164 -15.53 18.49 4.55
CA VAL A 164 -15.79 19.20 5.82
C VAL A 164 -17.19 19.83 5.87
N ASP A 165 -17.62 20.50 4.79
CA ASP A 165 -18.91 21.21 4.74
C ASP A 165 -20.10 20.26 4.87
N ARG A 166 -19.89 18.98 4.54
CA ARG A 166 -20.92 17.93 4.63
C ARG A 166 -20.90 17.10 5.89
N MET A 167 -19.89 17.28 6.75
CA MET A 167 -19.89 16.56 8.02
C MET A 167 -21.12 16.90 8.84
N ILE A 168 -21.67 15.92 9.53
CA ILE A 168 -22.77 16.11 10.46
C ILE A 168 -22.19 16.23 11.87
N ARG A 169 -22.43 17.37 12.49
CA ARG A 169 -22.12 17.56 13.91
C ARG A 169 -23.32 17.13 14.73
N LEU A 170 -23.09 16.32 15.74
CA LEU A 170 -24.09 15.84 16.70
C LEU A 170 -23.60 16.17 18.11
N ARG A 171 -24.46 16.77 18.93
CA ARG A 171 -24.16 17.08 20.32
C ARG A 171 -25.34 16.67 21.18
N VAL A 172 -25.08 16.21 22.40
CA VAL A 172 -26.11 15.96 23.42
C VAL A 172 -26.81 17.24 23.73
N GLY A 173 -28.14 17.22 23.70
CA GLY A 173 -29.03 18.39 23.88
C GLY A 173 -29.37 19.14 22.57
N ASP A 174 -28.80 18.76 21.40
CA ASP A 174 -29.20 19.33 20.12
C ASP A 174 -30.61 18.85 19.74
N SER A 175 -31.42 19.77 19.18
CA SER A 175 -32.75 19.44 18.65
C SER A 175 -32.69 19.24 17.16
N ILE A 176 -33.01 18.04 16.71
CA ILE A 176 -33.08 17.64 15.30
C ILE A 176 -34.19 16.59 15.09
N ASP A 177 -35.09 16.83 14.15
CA ASP A 177 -36.06 15.81 13.75
C ASP A 177 -35.37 14.55 13.27
N ARG A 178 -35.78 13.38 13.78
CA ARG A 178 -35.17 12.07 13.46
C ARG A 178 -35.12 11.82 11.97
N ASN A 179 -36.20 12.08 11.23
CA ASN A 179 -36.23 11.82 9.78
C ASN A 179 -35.30 12.78 9.03
N GLN A 180 -35.11 14.00 9.54
CA GLN A 180 -34.12 14.92 9.00
C GLN A 180 -32.70 14.41 9.24
N LEU A 181 -32.38 13.86 10.40
CA LEU A 181 -31.10 13.23 10.69
C LEU A 181 -30.85 12.05 9.74
N LEU A 182 -31.83 11.17 9.53
CA LEU A 182 -31.71 10.03 8.61
C LEU A 182 -31.48 10.48 7.16
N ARG A 183 -32.15 11.54 6.72
CA ARG A 183 -31.89 12.14 5.38
C ARG A 183 -30.47 12.66 5.27
N LYS A 184 -29.97 13.37 6.28
CA LYS A 184 -28.59 13.84 6.31
C LYS A 184 -27.58 12.69 6.17
N PHE A 185 -27.83 11.53 6.80
CA PHE A 185 -26.96 10.36 6.62
C PHE A 185 -26.98 9.83 5.19
N VAL A 186 -28.14 9.78 4.54
CA VAL A 186 -28.27 9.40 3.13
C VAL A 186 -27.55 10.43 2.23
N ASP A 187 -27.68 11.71 2.51
CA ASP A 187 -27.03 12.79 1.74
C ASP A 187 -25.49 12.72 1.77
N ILE A 188 -24.94 12.17 2.86
CA ILE A 188 -23.50 11.91 2.98
C ILE A 188 -23.12 10.46 2.62
N GLN A 189 -23.98 9.78 1.85
CA GLN A 189 -23.77 8.48 1.23
C GLN A 189 -23.74 7.27 2.18
N TYR A 190 -24.30 7.37 3.40
CA TYR A 190 -24.58 6.20 4.22
C TYR A 190 -25.85 5.50 3.76
N LYS A 191 -25.85 4.17 3.83
CA LYS A 191 -26.99 3.35 3.43
C LYS A 191 -27.78 2.88 4.65
N ARG A 192 -29.09 2.92 4.58
CA ARG A 192 -29.92 2.29 5.62
C ARG A 192 -29.92 0.78 5.44
N ASN A 193 -29.52 0.05 6.47
CA ASN A 193 -29.58 -1.40 6.50
C ASN A 193 -29.93 -1.88 7.92
N ASP A 194 -31.19 -2.22 8.13
CA ASP A 194 -31.68 -2.65 9.44
C ASP A 194 -31.36 -4.15 9.71
N MET A 195 -30.93 -4.90 8.70
CA MET A 195 -30.64 -6.34 8.77
C MET A 195 -29.14 -6.64 8.94
N ALA A 196 -28.32 -6.12 8.03
CA ALA A 196 -26.86 -6.25 8.07
C ALA A 196 -26.25 -4.89 8.51
N PHE A 197 -25.70 -4.86 9.69
CA PHE A 197 -25.10 -3.64 10.27
C PHE A 197 -23.60 -3.66 10.01
N GLU A 198 -23.23 -3.03 8.91
CA GLU A 198 -21.88 -3.02 8.37
C GLU A 198 -21.34 -1.58 8.28
N ARG A 199 -20.06 -1.41 7.99
CA ARG A 199 -19.42 -0.11 7.79
C ARG A 199 -20.12 0.68 6.66
N GLY A 200 -20.29 1.98 6.86
CA GLY A 200 -21.02 2.83 5.90
C GLY A 200 -22.55 2.63 5.90
N THR A 201 -23.09 1.91 6.90
CA THR A 201 -24.52 1.74 7.07
C THR A 201 -25.03 2.35 8.39
N PHE A 202 -26.30 2.67 8.40
CA PHE A 202 -27.03 3.01 9.61
C PHE A 202 -28.31 2.20 9.75
N ARG A 203 -28.76 2.00 10.98
CA ARG A 203 -30.05 1.33 11.29
C ARG A 203 -30.83 2.10 12.30
N VAL A 204 -32.15 1.87 12.35
CA VAL A 204 -33.07 2.59 13.21
C VAL A 204 -33.95 1.61 13.98
N ARG A 205 -34.01 1.76 15.30
CA ARG A 205 -34.89 0.97 16.18
C ARG A 205 -35.59 1.90 17.17
N GLY A 206 -36.85 2.24 16.90
CA GLY A 206 -37.59 3.22 17.68
C GLY A 206 -36.93 4.60 17.64
N ASP A 207 -36.58 5.12 18.78
CA ASP A 207 -35.90 6.42 18.93
C ASP A 207 -34.38 6.33 18.99
N THR A 208 -33.85 5.15 18.69
CA THR A 208 -32.42 4.88 18.63
C THR A 208 -31.96 4.79 17.18
N VAL A 209 -30.92 5.54 16.83
CA VAL A 209 -30.23 5.51 15.55
C VAL A 209 -28.81 5.02 15.78
N GLU A 210 -28.40 4.01 15.04
CA GLU A 210 -27.05 3.46 15.11
C GLU A 210 -26.38 3.57 13.73
N ILE A 211 -25.09 3.93 13.70
CA ILE A 211 -24.30 4.10 12.48
C ILE A 211 -22.89 3.54 12.69
N ILE A 212 -22.31 2.89 11.69
CA ILE A 212 -20.89 2.56 11.66
C ILE A 212 -20.21 3.46 10.65
N PRO A 213 -19.44 4.48 11.11
CA PRO A 213 -18.73 5.38 10.22
C PRO A 213 -17.69 4.64 9.36
N MET A 214 -17.41 5.15 8.16
CA MET A 214 -16.42 4.54 7.25
C MET A 214 -15.00 4.49 7.82
N TYR A 215 -14.66 5.41 8.71
CA TYR A 215 -13.33 5.57 9.30
C TYR A 215 -13.17 4.90 10.68
N GLU A 216 -14.24 4.29 11.24
CA GLU A 216 -14.23 3.72 12.58
C GLU A 216 -14.45 2.19 12.55
N GLU A 217 -13.93 1.51 13.59
CA GLU A 217 -14.23 0.10 13.86
C GLU A 217 -15.47 -0.06 14.75
N HIS A 218 -15.86 1.01 15.41
CA HIS A 218 -16.92 1.04 16.40
C HIS A 218 -18.21 1.65 15.84
N ALA A 219 -19.34 1.20 16.35
CA ALA A 219 -20.63 1.78 16.05
C ALA A 219 -20.91 2.97 16.98
N LEU A 220 -21.68 3.91 16.47
CA LEU A 220 -22.21 5.03 17.21
C LEU A 220 -23.70 4.81 17.42
N ARG A 221 -24.16 4.97 18.66
CA ARG A 221 -25.58 4.99 19.01
C ARG A 221 -25.98 6.38 19.44
N ILE A 222 -27.06 6.85 18.85
CA ILE A 222 -27.69 8.13 19.15
C ILE A 222 -29.06 7.80 19.71
N GLU A 223 -29.29 8.10 20.98
CA GLU A 223 -30.59 7.95 21.63
C GLU A 223 -31.31 9.31 21.60
N MET A 224 -32.54 9.31 21.11
CA MET A 224 -33.35 10.51 20.96
C MET A 224 -34.58 10.43 21.85
N PHE A 225 -34.98 11.57 22.39
CA PHE A 225 -36.26 11.73 23.05
C PHE A 225 -37.07 12.80 22.30
N GLY A 226 -38.01 12.37 21.47
CA GLY A 226 -38.64 13.25 20.51
C GLY A 226 -37.62 13.76 19.48
N ASP A 227 -37.45 15.09 19.44
CA ASP A 227 -36.49 15.75 18.55
C ASP A 227 -35.15 16.11 19.25
N GLU A 228 -34.95 15.71 20.50
CA GLU A 228 -33.74 16.02 21.27
C GLU A 228 -32.79 14.80 21.28
N ILE A 229 -31.50 15.05 21.09
CA ILE A 229 -30.45 14.04 21.27
C ILE A 229 -30.16 13.90 22.76
N GLU A 230 -30.61 12.80 23.39
CA GLU A 230 -30.43 12.56 24.81
C GLU A 230 -29.03 12.01 25.13
N LYS A 231 -28.53 11.08 24.29
CA LYS A 231 -27.23 10.45 24.48
C LYS A 231 -26.58 10.11 23.17
N ILE A 232 -25.25 10.14 23.17
CA ILE A 232 -24.39 9.63 22.09
C ILE A 232 -23.39 8.67 22.73
N MET A 233 -23.28 7.45 22.19
CA MET A 233 -22.43 6.38 22.74
C MET A 233 -21.64 5.71 21.64
N THR A 234 -20.39 5.36 21.95
CA THR A 234 -19.56 4.47 21.11
C THR A 234 -19.75 3.04 21.58
N LEU A 235 -20.04 2.12 20.67
CA LEU A 235 -20.36 0.73 20.94
C LEU A 235 -19.45 -0.23 20.18
N HIS A 236 -19.28 -1.42 20.73
CA HIS A 236 -18.75 -2.54 19.95
C HIS A 236 -19.84 -3.06 18.99
N PRO A 237 -19.60 -3.11 17.65
CA PRO A 237 -20.66 -3.33 16.66
C PRO A 237 -21.31 -4.73 16.76
N LEU A 238 -20.56 -5.75 17.21
CA LEU A 238 -21.07 -7.13 17.34
C LEU A 238 -21.75 -7.40 18.68
N THR A 239 -21.15 -6.94 19.80
CA THR A 239 -21.67 -7.23 21.15
C THR A 239 -22.68 -6.20 21.63
N GLY A 240 -22.65 -4.97 21.07
CA GLY A 240 -23.46 -3.85 21.54
C GLY A 240 -22.99 -3.27 22.87
N GLU A 241 -21.83 -3.69 23.38
CA GLU A 241 -21.24 -3.19 24.62
C GLU A 241 -20.86 -1.71 24.47
N ILE A 242 -21.25 -0.91 25.47
CA ILE A 242 -20.91 0.52 25.50
C ILE A 242 -19.45 0.66 25.89
N ILE A 243 -18.66 1.28 25.01
CA ILE A 243 -17.24 1.55 25.23
C ILE A 243 -17.07 2.88 25.96
N ARG A 244 -17.81 3.92 25.53
CA ARG A 244 -17.77 5.24 26.14
C ARG A 244 -19.00 6.08 25.76
N ASP A 245 -19.32 7.06 26.61
CA ASP A 245 -20.28 8.11 26.32
C ASP A 245 -19.57 9.30 25.65
N GLU A 246 -20.25 9.92 24.68
CA GLU A 246 -19.74 11.08 23.95
C GLU A 246 -20.66 12.29 24.19
N SER A 247 -20.08 13.46 24.43
CA SER A 247 -20.84 14.72 24.51
C SER A 247 -21.08 15.35 23.15
N GLU A 248 -20.18 15.09 22.21
CA GLU A 248 -20.20 15.63 20.84
C GLU A 248 -19.49 14.70 19.89
N MET A 249 -19.95 14.66 18.65
CA MET A 249 -19.39 13.82 17.61
C MET A 249 -19.55 14.44 16.22
N TYR A 250 -18.65 14.08 15.34
CA TYR A 250 -18.69 14.46 13.93
C TYR A 250 -18.80 13.21 13.07
N VAL A 251 -19.77 13.17 12.14
CA VAL A 251 -19.91 12.09 11.16
C VAL A 251 -19.52 12.64 9.80
N PHE A 252 -18.40 12.14 9.26
CA PHE A 252 -17.90 12.52 7.94
C PHE A 252 -18.56 11.69 6.84
N PRO A 253 -18.58 12.18 5.58
CA PRO A 253 -19.13 11.43 4.44
C PRO A 253 -18.54 10.04 4.27
N ALA A 254 -19.38 9.10 3.79
CA ALA A 254 -18.95 7.72 3.50
C ALA A 254 -18.09 7.61 2.22
N THR A 255 -17.88 8.68 1.50
CA THR A 255 -17.04 8.75 0.30
C THR A 255 -16.28 10.07 0.26
N HIS A 256 -15.06 10.06 -0.29
CA HIS A 256 -14.30 11.29 -0.53
C HIS A 256 -14.87 12.17 -1.66
N TYR A 257 -15.72 11.59 -2.53
CA TYR A 257 -16.38 12.30 -3.63
C TYR A 257 -17.83 12.69 -3.30
N ALA A 258 -18.11 13.01 -2.04
CA ALA A 258 -19.42 13.50 -1.65
C ALA A 258 -19.67 14.89 -2.26
N ALA A 259 -20.72 15.00 -3.07
CA ALA A 259 -21.16 16.26 -3.67
C ALA A 259 -22.61 16.57 -3.23
N GLY A 260 -22.91 17.84 -2.99
CA GLY A 260 -24.25 18.25 -2.67
C GLY A 260 -25.17 18.35 -3.87
N PRO A 261 -26.50 18.46 -3.64
CA PRO A 261 -27.46 18.57 -4.75
C PRO A 261 -27.13 19.71 -5.72
N GLU A 262 -26.75 20.87 -5.23
CA GLU A 262 -26.39 22.03 -6.06
C GLU A 262 -25.09 21.80 -6.82
N THR A 263 -24.05 21.27 -6.15
CA THR A 263 -22.76 20.90 -6.77
C THR A 263 -22.95 19.80 -7.80
N MET A 264 -23.79 18.82 -7.51
CA MET A 264 -24.11 17.71 -8.43
C MET A 264 -24.82 18.22 -9.68
N GLU A 265 -25.86 19.06 -9.56
CA GLU A 265 -26.58 19.56 -10.72
C GLU A 265 -25.75 20.49 -11.60
N ARG A 266 -24.89 21.31 -10.96
CA ARG A 266 -23.89 22.11 -11.69
C ARG A 266 -22.92 21.21 -12.46
N ALA A 267 -22.42 20.14 -11.83
CA ALA A 267 -21.52 19.20 -12.44
C ALA A 267 -22.17 18.46 -13.62
N ILE A 268 -23.40 17.98 -13.43
CA ILE A 268 -24.19 17.30 -14.48
C ILE A 268 -24.38 18.19 -15.69
N THR A 269 -24.78 19.45 -15.48
CA THR A 269 -24.92 20.43 -16.56
C THR A 269 -23.63 20.63 -17.34
N ALA A 270 -22.50 20.70 -16.64
CA ALA A 270 -21.18 20.85 -17.29
C ALA A 270 -20.74 19.58 -18.02
N ILE A 271 -21.06 18.38 -17.49
CA ILE A 271 -20.79 17.09 -18.11
C ILE A 271 -21.62 16.93 -19.39
N GLU A 272 -22.91 17.27 -19.36
CA GLU A 272 -23.80 17.24 -20.54
C GLU A 272 -23.25 18.12 -21.67
N LYS A 273 -22.86 19.35 -21.35
CA LYS A 273 -22.27 20.28 -22.29
C LYS A 273 -20.96 19.76 -22.90
N GLU A 274 -20.09 19.17 -22.09
CA GLU A 274 -18.85 18.55 -22.58
C GLU A 274 -19.12 17.35 -23.46
N MET A 275 -20.09 16.50 -23.08
CA MET A 275 -20.52 15.33 -23.85
C MET A 275 -21.03 15.75 -25.23
N GLU A 276 -21.94 16.73 -25.31
CA GLU A 276 -22.49 17.21 -26.58
C GLU A 276 -21.38 17.75 -27.48
N ALA A 277 -20.49 18.59 -26.94
CA ALA A 277 -19.36 19.13 -27.69
C ALA A 277 -18.44 18.02 -28.24
N ARG A 278 -18.18 16.98 -27.43
CA ARG A 278 -17.32 15.86 -27.83
C ARG A 278 -18.01 14.96 -28.88
N VAL A 279 -19.28 14.74 -28.75
CA VAL A 279 -20.09 13.99 -29.73
C VAL A 279 -20.06 14.70 -31.08
N ASP A 280 -20.33 16.01 -31.11
CA ASP A 280 -20.27 16.84 -32.32
C ASP A 280 -18.89 16.78 -32.99
N GLU A 281 -17.81 16.80 -32.21
CA GLU A 281 -16.43 16.69 -32.70
C GLU A 281 -16.19 15.33 -33.38
N PHE A 282 -16.64 14.24 -32.76
CA PHE A 282 -16.53 12.90 -33.32
C PHE A 282 -17.37 12.74 -34.59
N GLU A 283 -18.61 13.22 -34.61
CA GLU A 283 -19.47 13.16 -35.78
C GLU A 283 -18.89 13.94 -36.97
N ARG A 284 -18.37 15.15 -36.74
CA ARG A 284 -17.68 15.95 -37.78
C ARG A 284 -16.42 15.26 -38.30
N SER A 285 -15.76 14.47 -37.46
CA SER A 285 -14.56 13.70 -37.81
C SER A 285 -14.86 12.35 -38.43
N GLY A 286 -16.14 11.98 -38.61
CA GLY A 286 -16.59 10.69 -39.16
C GLY A 286 -16.43 9.52 -38.17
N LYS A 287 -16.16 9.78 -36.89
CA LYS A 287 -16.00 8.78 -35.83
C LYS A 287 -17.33 8.48 -35.14
N LEU A 288 -18.27 7.87 -35.88
CA LEU A 288 -19.65 7.66 -35.42
C LEU A 288 -19.73 6.65 -34.27
N LEU A 289 -18.86 5.66 -34.26
CA LEU A 289 -18.83 4.66 -33.19
C LEU A 289 -18.38 5.27 -31.86
N GLU A 290 -17.35 6.09 -31.90
CA GLU A 290 -16.84 6.82 -30.73
C GLU A 290 -17.88 7.82 -30.20
N ALA A 291 -18.59 8.51 -31.10
CA ALA A 291 -19.69 9.39 -30.74
C ALA A 291 -20.81 8.64 -30.00
N GLN A 292 -21.21 7.48 -30.51
CA GLN A 292 -22.22 6.64 -29.87
C GLN A 292 -21.75 6.11 -28.51
N ARG A 293 -20.52 5.61 -28.41
CA ARG A 293 -19.95 5.09 -27.15
C ARG A 293 -19.98 6.14 -26.04
N ILE A 294 -19.46 7.32 -26.32
CA ILE A 294 -19.37 8.38 -25.32
C ILE A 294 -20.76 8.89 -24.91
N ARG A 295 -21.69 9.03 -25.85
CA ARG A 295 -23.06 9.45 -25.56
C ARG A 295 -23.75 8.43 -24.64
N MET A 296 -23.75 7.14 -24.99
CA MET A 296 -24.40 6.08 -24.21
C MET A 296 -23.83 6.02 -22.79
N ARG A 297 -22.52 5.97 -22.67
CA ARG A 297 -21.86 5.86 -21.36
C ARG A 297 -22.15 7.07 -20.49
N THR A 298 -21.96 8.27 -21.02
CA THR A 298 -22.13 9.49 -20.23
C THR A 298 -23.59 9.72 -19.83
N THR A 299 -24.55 9.42 -20.71
CA THR A 299 -25.98 9.52 -20.38
C THR A 299 -26.35 8.57 -19.24
N PHE A 300 -25.87 7.33 -19.28
CA PHE A 300 -26.08 6.36 -18.19
C PHE A 300 -25.48 6.84 -16.87
N ASP A 301 -24.22 7.33 -16.90
CA ASP A 301 -23.55 7.83 -15.70
C ASP A 301 -24.27 9.06 -15.11
N ILE A 302 -24.82 9.96 -15.96
CA ILE A 302 -25.65 11.12 -15.54
C ILE A 302 -26.95 10.67 -14.87
N GLU A 303 -27.64 9.69 -15.43
CA GLU A 303 -28.86 9.13 -14.83
C GLU A 303 -28.59 8.56 -13.44
N MET A 304 -27.49 7.81 -13.28
CA MET A 304 -27.08 7.28 -11.99
C MET A 304 -26.75 8.41 -10.99
N MET A 305 -26.03 9.44 -11.42
CA MET A 305 -25.71 10.60 -10.57
C MET A 305 -26.97 11.35 -10.13
N ARG A 306 -27.99 11.50 -10.98
CA ARG A 306 -29.28 12.13 -10.64
C ARG A 306 -30.11 11.31 -9.66
N GLN A 307 -30.11 9.98 -9.82
CA GLN A 307 -30.96 9.10 -9.01
C GLN A 307 -30.31 8.73 -7.67
N LEU A 308 -29.01 8.43 -7.67
CA LEU A 308 -28.28 7.89 -6.52
C LEU A 308 -27.27 8.87 -5.92
N GLY A 309 -27.01 10.00 -6.57
CA GLY A 309 -25.91 10.90 -6.19
C GLY A 309 -24.52 10.33 -6.46
N PHE A 310 -24.41 9.22 -7.20
CA PHE A 310 -23.17 8.50 -7.47
C PHE A 310 -23.26 7.69 -8.77
N CYS A 311 -22.11 7.49 -9.44
CA CYS A 311 -21.98 6.51 -10.52
C CYS A 311 -20.65 5.76 -10.43
N SER A 312 -20.56 4.57 -11.04
CA SER A 312 -19.30 3.82 -11.14
C SER A 312 -18.28 4.60 -11.96
N GLY A 313 -17.12 4.92 -11.35
CA GLY A 313 -16.09 5.74 -11.99
C GLY A 313 -16.36 7.23 -11.90
N ILE A 314 -17.11 7.69 -10.88
CA ILE A 314 -17.41 9.11 -10.62
C ILE A 314 -16.14 9.98 -10.56
N GLU A 315 -15.02 9.39 -10.20
CA GLU A 315 -13.71 10.05 -10.18
C GLU A 315 -13.29 10.62 -11.56
N ASN A 316 -13.80 10.05 -12.66
CA ASN A 316 -13.53 10.56 -14.02
C ASN A 316 -14.22 11.91 -14.30
N TYR A 317 -15.21 12.24 -13.48
CA TYR A 317 -15.93 13.53 -13.52
C TYR A 317 -15.49 14.50 -12.44
N SER A 318 -14.42 14.17 -11.67
CA SER A 318 -13.96 14.96 -10.52
C SER A 318 -13.70 16.43 -10.86
N ARG A 319 -13.22 16.76 -12.06
CA ARG A 319 -13.03 18.14 -12.49
C ARG A 319 -14.33 18.96 -12.42
N HIS A 320 -15.43 18.40 -12.88
CA HIS A 320 -16.75 19.03 -12.87
C HIS A 320 -17.34 19.10 -11.45
N LEU A 321 -17.18 18.03 -10.67
CA LEU A 321 -17.61 17.99 -9.26
C LEU A 321 -16.88 19.06 -8.44
N ASP A 322 -15.57 19.17 -8.58
CA ASP A 322 -14.75 20.15 -7.89
C ASP A 322 -14.88 21.57 -8.48
N GLY A 323 -15.47 21.75 -9.67
CA GLY A 323 -15.53 23.03 -10.37
C GLY A 323 -14.17 23.55 -10.82
N ARG A 324 -13.21 22.67 -11.11
CA ARG A 324 -11.84 23.03 -11.48
C ARG A 324 -11.73 23.40 -12.96
N GLU A 325 -10.77 24.29 -13.26
CA GLU A 325 -10.42 24.61 -14.64
C GLU A 325 -9.76 23.43 -15.36
N PRO A 326 -9.95 23.31 -16.68
CA PRO A 326 -9.28 22.27 -17.47
C PRO A 326 -7.76 22.27 -17.29
N GLY A 327 -7.18 21.08 -17.11
CA GLY A 327 -5.74 20.89 -16.93
C GLY A 327 -5.23 21.16 -15.51
N SER A 328 -6.07 21.67 -14.60
CA SER A 328 -5.68 21.91 -13.20
C SER A 328 -5.38 20.62 -12.45
N ALA A 329 -4.52 20.72 -11.44
CA ALA A 329 -4.20 19.58 -10.58
C ALA A 329 -5.41 19.18 -9.70
N PRO A 330 -5.68 17.87 -9.50
CA PRO A 330 -6.72 17.44 -8.58
C PRO A 330 -6.33 17.67 -7.13
N ASN A 331 -7.32 17.72 -6.25
CA ASN A 331 -7.05 17.62 -4.81
C ASN A 331 -6.57 16.20 -4.47
N CYS A 332 -5.67 16.10 -3.52
CA CYS A 332 -5.08 14.83 -3.07
C CYS A 332 -4.89 14.84 -1.55
N LEU A 333 -4.30 13.79 -0.99
CA LEU A 333 -4.07 13.71 0.45
C LEU A 333 -3.29 14.91 1.02
N LEU A 334 -2.35 15.47 0.25
CA LEU A 334 -1.54 16.62 0.69
C LEU A 334 -2.40 17.85 1.00
N ASP A 335 -3.56 17.99 0.35
CA ASP A 335 -4.46 19.12 0.54
C ASP A 335 -5.26 19.04 1.87
N TYR A 336 -5.28 17.87 2.54
CA TYR A 336 -5.89 17.67 3.87
C TYR A 336 -4.93 18.07 5.01
N PHE A 337 -3.63 18.12 4.74
CA PHE A 337 -2.62 18.53 5.74
C PHE A 337 -2.69 20.03 6.05
N PRO A 338 -2.33 20.43 7.29
CA PRO A 338 -2.08 21.84 7.60
C PRO A 338 -0.84 22.37 6.85
N GLU A 339 -0.66 23.70 6.83
CA GLU A 339 0.40 24.34 6.02
C GLU A 339 1.83 23.97 6.42
N ASP A 340 2.03 23.72 7.70
CA ASP A 340 3.32 23.52 8.32
C ASP A 340 3.75 22.05 8.39
N PHE A 341 3.10 21.14 7.66
CA PHE A 341 3.43 19.73 7.73
C PHE A 341 4.83 19.43 7.17
N LEU A 342 5.45 18.40 7.74
CA LEU A 342 6.74 17.88 7.29
C LEU A 342 6.52 16.72 6.32
N VAL A 343 7.33 16.65 5.26
CA VAL A 343 7.36 15.48 4.35
C VAL A 343 8.63 14.70 4.59
N VAL A 344 8.50 13.41 4.82
CA VAL A 344 9.61 12.46 4.90
C VAL A 344 9.49 11.48 3.74
N ILE A 345 10.50 11.39 2.90
CA ILE A 345 10.51 10.51 1.73
C ILE A 345 11.48 9.36 2.00
N ASP A 346 10.91 8.21 2.37
CA ASP A 346 11.72 7.02 2.67
C ASP A 346 12.15 6.31 1.39
N GLU A 347 13.35 5.71 1.44
CA GLU A 347 14.06 5.13 0.29
C GLU A 347 13.95 6.06 -0.95
N SER A 348 14.33 7.32 -0.76
CA SER A 348 14.11 8.43 -1.70
C SER A 348 14.67 8.15 -3.09
N HIS A 349 15.76 7.38 -3.20
CA HIS A 349 16.35 6.97 -4.48
C HIS A 349 15.38 6.15 -5.36
N VAL A 350 14.31 5.57 -4.79
CA VAL A 350 13.23 4.87 -5.50
C VAL A 350 11.97 5.71 -5.50
N THR A 351 11.58 6.28 -4.36
CA THR A 351 10.30 6.98 -4.16
C THR A 351 10.21 8.26 -4.99
N VAL A 352 11.28 9.04 -5.08
CA VAL A 352 11.31 10.28 -5.89
C VAL A 352 11.11 9.99 -7.39
N PRO A 353 11.85 9.06 -8.02
CA PRO A 353 11.56 8.66 -9.40
C PRO A 353 10.15 8.11 -9.63
N GLN A 354 9.59 7.36 -8.66
CA GLN A 354 8.20 6.88 -8.75
C GLN A 354 7.21 8.02 -8.81
N ILE A 355 7.31 9.01 -7.91
CA ILE A 355 6.45 10.20 -7.92
C ILE A 355 6.54 10.89 -9.27
N GLY A 356 7.74 11.03 -9.84
CA GLY A 356 7.97 11.66 -11.14
C GLY A 356 7.34 10.92 -12.32
N ALA A 357 7.29 9.58 -12.26
CA ALA A 357 6.84 8.73 -13.37
C ALA A 357 5.32 8.52 -13.41
N MET A 358 4.59 8.70 -12.30
CA MET A 358 3.17 8.35 -12.20
C MET A 358 2.28 9.07 -13.20
N PHE A 359 2.51 10.35 -13.42
CA PHE A 359 1.69 11.17 -14.31
C PHE A 359 1.70 10.68 -15.77
N GLU A 360 2.87 10.42 -16.34
CA GLU A 360 3.00 10.07 -17.76
C GLU A 360 2.34 8.71 -18.07
N GLY A 361 2.47 7.73 -17.17
CA GLY A 361 1.84 6.42 -17.33
C GLY A 361 0.31 6.50 -17.34
N ASP A 362 -0.28 7.26 -16.41
CA ASP A 362 -1.73 7.46 -16.34
C ASP A 362 -2.24 8.28 -17.54
N ALA A 363 -1.55 9.35 -17.91
CA ALA A 363 -1.92 10.22 -19.01
C ALA A 363 -1.93 9.47 -20.37
N ALA A 364 -0.93 8.63 -20.64
CA ALA A 364 -0.86 7.84 -21.87
C ALA A 364 -2.07 6.92 -22.02
N ARG A 365 -2.42 6.18 -20.95
CA ARG A 365 -3.59 5.29 -20.91
C ARG A 365 -4.90 6.04 -21.13
N LYS A 366 -5.13 7.12 -20.41
CA LYS A 366 -6.36 7.91 -20.48
C LYS A 366 -6.53 8.62 -21.83
N ARG A 367 -5.44 9.07 -22.42
CA ARG A 367 -5.48 9.68 -23.76
C ARG A 367 -6.10 8.73 -24.78
N THR A 368 -5.69 7.47 -24.78
CA THR A 368 -6.27 6.44 -25.67
C THR A 368 -7.77 6.24 -25.41
N LEU A 369 -8.21 6.19 -24.14
CA LEU A 369 -9.63 6.09 -23.80
C LEU A 369 -10.47 7.28 -24.29
N VAL A 370 -9.93 8.49 -24.17
CA VAL A 370 -10.58 9.73 -24.62
C VAL A 370 -10.62 9.81 -26.17
N GLU A 371 -9.55 9.46 -26.85
CA GLU A 371 -9.45 9.48 -28.32
C GLU A 371 -10.40 8.48 -28.98
N HIS A 372 -10.77 7.40 -28.29
CA HIS A 372 -11.65 6.35 -28.81
C HIS A 372 -13.07 6.35 -28.17
N GLY A 373 -13.46 7.45 -27.53
CA GLY A 373 -14.84 7.68 -27.07
C GLY A 373 -15.27 6.86 -25.84
N PHE A 374 -14.33 6.31 -25.05
CA PHE A 374 -14.64 5.62 -23.81
C PHE A 374 -14.76 6.56 -22.61
N ARG A 375 -14.08 7.70 -22.65
CA ARG A 375 -14.13 8.73 -21.59
C ARG A 375 -14.17 10.13 -22.20
N LEU A 376 -14.76 11.06 -21.41
CA LEU A 376 -14.73 12.50 -21.73
C LEU A 376 -13.32 13.07 -21.57
N PRO A 377 -12.99 14.17 -22.26
CA PRO A 377 -11.71 14.87 -22.07
C PRO A 377 -11.40 15.22 -20.61
N SER A 378 -12.41 15.57 -19.82
CA SER A 378 -12.29 15.86 -18.38
C SER A 378 -11.71 14.74 -17.55
N ALA A 379 -11.83 13.48 -18.00
CA ALA A 379 -11.23 12.32 -17.32
C ALA A 379 -9.69 12.40 -17.27
N MET A 380 -9.06 13.18 -18.18
CA MET A 380 -7.62 13.44 -18.15
C MET A 380 -7.19 14.23 -16.90
N ASP A 381 -8.11 14.99 -16.29
CA ASP A 381 -7.85 15.83 -15.11
C ASP A 381 -8.05 15.07 -13.77
N ASN A 382 -8.57 13.85 -13.81
CA ASN A 382 -8.47 12.89 -12.71
C ASN A 382 -7.14 12.12 -12.83
N ARG A 383 -6.08 12.65 -12.30
CA ARG A 383 -4.71 12.20 -12.53
C ARG A 383 -3.86 12.32 -11.28
N PRO A 384 -2.74 11.60 -11.15
CA PRO A 384 -1.76 11.93 -10.13
C PRO A 384 -1.17 13.33 -10.37
N LEU A 385 -0.63 13.92 -9.32
CA LEU A 385 0.11 15.17 -9.44
C LEU A 385 1.32 15.01 -10.36
N LYS A 386 1.62 16.04 -11.12
CA LYS A 386 2.93 16.17 -11.74
C LYS A 386 3.98 16.42 -10.67
N PHE A 387 5.23 16.07 -10.95
CA PHE A 387 6.31 16.21 -9.97
C PHE A 387 6.47 17.64 -9.43
N LEU A 388 6.35 18.64 -10.28
CA LEU A 388 6.39 20.05 -9.85
C LEU A 388 5.20 20.42 -8.97
N GLU A 389 3.98 19.96 -9.31
CA GLU A 389 2.78 20.20 -8.51
C GLU A 389 2.89 19.54 -7.12
N PHE A 390 3.54 18.38 -7.04
CA PHE A 390 3.86 17.74 -5.76
C PHE A 390 4.83 18.61 -4.94
N LEU A 391 5.91 19.09 -5.55
CA LEU A 391 6.89 19.94 -4.86
C LEU A 391 6.28 21.25 -4.34
N GLU A 392 5.40 21.87 -5.12
CA GLU A 392 4.69 23.11 -4.74
C GLU A 392 3.77 22.93 -3.51
N ARG A 393 3.20 21.72 -3.34
CA ARG A 393 2.35 21.40 -2.20
C ARG A 393 3.11 20.97 -0.96
N CYS A 394 4.35 20.50 -1.12
CA CYS A 394 5.22 20.13 -0.05
C CYS A 394 5.96 21.34 0.51
N GLY A 395 5.97 21.48 1.84
CA GLY A 395 6.90 22.38 2.51
C GLY A 395 8.31 21.76 2.59
N GLN A 396 8.87 21.72 3.79
CA GLN A 396 10.17 21.12 4.04
C GLN A 396 10.13 19.59 3.86
N LYS A 397 11.20 19.04 3.25
CA LYS A 397 11.33 17.62 2.93
C LYS A 397 12.60 17.02 3.49
N VAL A 398 12.48 15.85 4.10
CA VAL A 398 13.61 15.03 4.54
C VAL A 398 13.66 13.76 3.69
N TYR A 399 14.73 13.56 2.97
CA TYR A 399 14.99 12.40 2.14
C TYR A 399 15.81 11.37 2.91
N LEU A 400 15.26 10.17 3.08
CA LEU A 400 15.95 9.07 3.77
C LEU A 400 16.42 8.05 2.74
N SER A 401 17.71 7.74 2.73
CA SER A 401 18.23 6.67 1.87
C SER A 401 19.61 6.20 2.34
N ALA A 402 19.91 4.92 2.11
CA ALA A 402 21.27 4.41 2.23
C ALA A 402 22.14 4.78 1.00
N THR A 403 21.48 5.15 -0.09
CA THR A 403 22.07 5.49 -1.40
C THR A 403 21.26 6.63 -2.04
N PRO A 404 21.34 7.88 -1.50
CA PRO A 404 20.59 9.01 -2.04
C PRO A 404 20.77 9.14 -3.56
N GLY A 405 19.70 9.49 -4.27
CA GLY A 405 19.69 9.66 -5.71
C GLY A 405 20.29 11.01 -6.14
N LYS A 406 20.47 11.16 -7.44
CA LYS A 406 21.04 12.37 -8.03
C LYS A 406 20.21 13.62 -7.73
N TYR A 407 18.87 13.49 -7.77
CA TYR A 407 17.95 14.61 -7.54
C TYR A 407 18.14 15.23 -6.14
N GLU A 408 18.07 14.41 -5.08
CA GLU A 408 18.17 14.89 -3.70
C GLU A 408 19.57 15.47 -3.40
N LEU A 409 20.61 14.84 -3.95
CA LEU A 409 21.99 15.33 -3.77
C LEU A 409 22.19 16.68 -4.50
N GLU A 410 21.65 16.87 -5.69
CA GLU A 410 21.69 18.16 -6.40
C GLU A 410 20.91 19.24 -5.64
N LYS A 411 19.73 18.91 -5.06
CA LYS A 411 18.93 19.86 -4.27
C LYS A 411 19.64 20.33 -3.01
N THR A 412 20.47 19.49 -2.40
CA THR A 412 21.20 19.80 -1.17
C THR A 412 22.67 20.18 -1.42
N ASN A 413 23.07 20.42 -2.68
CA ASN A 413 24.48 20.69 -3.06
C ASN A 413 25.45 19.63 -2.53
N ASN A 414 25.06 18.34 -2.58
CA ASN A 414 25.75 17.18 -2.01
C ASN A 414 25.98 17.27 -0.49
N SER A 415 25.22 18.11 0.21
CA SER A 415 25.22 18.15 1.68
C SER A 415 24.21 17.17 2.23
N PHE A 416 24.63 16.31 3.14
CA PHE A 416 23.77 15.32 3.78
C PHE A 416 24.18 15.11 5.25
N VAL A 417 23.21 14.71 6.06
CA VAL A 417 23.41 14.22 7.41
C VAL A 417 23.74 12.73 7.33
N GLU A 418 24.80 12.29 7.98
CA GLU A 418 25.24 10.89 7.91
C GLU A 418 24.83 10.09 9.15
N GLN A 419 24.25 8.89 8.93
CA GLN A 419 23.90 7.93 9.97
C GLN A 419 24.36 6.53 9.55
N VAL A 420 25.58 6.16 9.92
CA VAL A 420 26.23 4.90 9.51
C VAL A 420 26.35 3.93 10.67
N ILE A 421 26.56 4.42 11.88
CA ILE A 421 26.75 3.60 13.06
C ILE A 421 25.45 2.94 13.50
N ARG A 422 25.46 1.61 13.58
CA ARG A 422 24.37 0.81 14.15
C ARG A 422 24.51 0.72 15.66
N PRO A 423 23.50 1.11 16.42
CA PRO A 423 23.53 0.98 17.89
C PRO A 423 23.78 -0.45 18.40
N THR A 424 23.35 -1.45 17.61
CA THR A 424 23.54 -2.88 17.90
C THR A 424 24.98 -3.39 17.74
N GLY A 425 25.88 -2.56 17.22
CA GLY A 425 27.26 -2.93 16.93
C GLY A 425 27.44 -3.78 15.66
N LEU A 426 26.36 -4.11 14.94
CA LEU A 426 26.43 -4.91 13.71
C LEU A 426 27.30 -4.22 12.65
N ILE A 427 28.25 -4.98 12.10
CA ILE A 427 29.24 -4.49 11.14
C ILE A 427 28.78 -4.80 9.73
N ASP A 428 29.05 -3.92 8.76
CA ASP A 428 28.78 -4.23 7.34
C ASP A 428 29.48 -5.52 6.91
N PRO A 429 28.89 -6.31 5.99
CA PRO A 429 29.40 -7.64 5.65
C PRO A 429 30.78 -7.57 4.97
N LYS A 430 31.56 -8.63 5.13
CA LYS A 430 32.80 -8.82 4.38
C LYS A 430 32.46 -9.14 2.92
N ILE A 431 33.09 -8.44 1.99
CA ILE A 431 32.93 -8.71 0.55
C ILE A 431 34.09 -9.58 0.07
N VAL A 432 33.78 -10.66 -0.62
CA VAL A 432 34.74 -11.59 -1.24
C VAL A 432 34.47 -11.64 -2.73
N ILE A 433 35.51 -11.41 -3.54
CA ILE A 433 35.41 -11.52 -5.00
C ILE A 433 35.90 -12.91 -5.39
N LYS A 434 35.09 -13.60 -6.18
CA LYS A 434 35.36 -14.95 -6.67
C LYS A 434 35.24 -15.01 -8.21
N PRO A 435 35.96 -15.90 -8.87
CA PRO A 435 35.89 -16.02 -10.34
C PRO A 435 34.52 -16.53 -10.82
N ILE A 436 34.10 -16.14 -12.02
CA ILE A 436 32.85 -16.62 -12.62
C ILE A 436 32.95 -18.11 -12.98
N LYS A 437 34.13 -18.55 -13.40
CA LYS A 437 34.34 -19.98 -13.73
C LYS A 437 34.18 -20.84 -12.48
N GLY A 438 33.21 -21.75 -12.48
CA GLY A 438 32.89 -22.60 -11.34
C GLY A 438 32.04 -21.95 -10.29
N GLN A 439 31.42 -20.78 -10.56
CA GLN A 439 30.61 -19.99 -9.59
C GLN A 439 29.46 -20.84 -9.02
N ILE A 440 28.83 -21.74 -9.79
CA ILE A 440 27.70 -22.53 -9.32
C ILE A 440 28.16 -23.63 -8.36
N ASP A 441 29.24 -24.29 -8.62
CA ASP A 441 29.78 -25.35 -7.74
C ASP A 441 30.25 -24.76 -6.42
N ASP A 442 30.96 -23.61 -6.47
CA ASP A 442 31.37 -22.87 -5.28
C ASP A 442 30.17 -22.39 -4.48
N LEU A 443 29.15 -21.85 -5.14
CA LEU A 443 27.91 -21.40 -4.49
C LEU A 443 27.20 -22.55 -3.77
N ILE A 444 27.08 -23.74 -4.41
CA ILE A 444 26.45 -24.92 -3.80
C ILE A 444 27.20 -25.35 -2.55
N ASN A 445 28.56 -25.32 -2.57
CA ASN A 445 29.37 -25.63 -1.43
C ASN A 445 29.14 -24.63 -0.26
N GLU A 446 29.10 -23.34 -0.56
CA GLU A 446 28.82 -22.29 0.43
C GLU A 446 27.41 -22.41 1.01
N ILE A 447 26.41 -22.78 0.20
CA ILE A 447 25.05 -23.05 0.65
C ILE A 447 25.03 -24.19 1.66
N LYS A 448 25.72 -25.31 1.40
CA LYS A 448 25.78 -26.44 2.31
C LYS A 448 26.37 -26.05 3.66
N ILE A 449 27.49 -25.29 3.64
CA ILE A 449 28.15 -24.81 4.86
C ILE A 449 27.19 -23.93 5.70
N ARG A 450 26.38 -23.09 5.06
CA ARG A 450 25.42 -22.21 5.76
C ARG A 450 24.20 -22.98 6.27
N ALA A 451 23.66 -23.89 5.44
CA ALA A 451 22.52 -24.74 5.83
C ALA A 451 22.84 -25.60 7.06
N GLU A 452 24.06 -26.17 7.16
CA GLU A 452 24.53 -26.90 8.35
C GLU A 452 24.52 -26.04 9.63
N LYS A 453 24.73 -24.72 9.50
CA LYS A 453 24.66 -23.75 10.60
C LYS A 453 23.26 -23.20 10.83
N ASN A 454 22.25 -23.68 10.10
CA ASN A 454 20.88 -23.15 10.11
C ASN A 454 20.80 -21.66 9.71
N GLU A 455 21.68 -21.24 8.81
CA GLU A 455 21.74 -19.90 8.22
C GLU A 455 21.09 -19.90 6.82
N ARG A 456 20.70 -18.73 6.31
CA ARG A 456 20.02 -18.58 5.03
C ARG A 456 20.90 -17.88 4.01
N VAL A 457 20.64 -18.16 2.71
CA VAL A 457 21.39 -17.62 1.59
C VAL A 457 20.47 -16.91 0.62
N LEU A 458 20.84 -15.69 0.21
CA LEU A 458 20.19 -14.99 -0.91
C LEU A 458 21.11 -15.05 -2.15
N VAL A 459 20.53 -15.36 -3.31
CA VAL A 459 21.26 -15.41 -4.59
C VAL A 459 20.62 -14.46 -5.58
N THR A 460 21.40 -13.53 -6.14
CA THR A 460 20.92 -12.61 -7.16
C THR A 460 21.42 -12.98 -8.55
N THR A 461 20.49 -13.08 -9.49
CA THR A 461 20.73 -13.37 -10.91
C THR A 461 20.41 -12.16 -11.79
N LEU A 462 20.68 -12.24 -13.10
CA LEU A 462 20.40 -11.16 -14.05
C LEU A 462 19.06 -11.30 -14.77
N THR A 463 18.55 -12.52 -14.93
CA THR A 463 17.33 -12.80 -15.69
C THR A 463 16.39 -13.75 -14.96
N LYS A 464 15.09 -13.69 -15.29
CA LYS A 464 14.06 -14.60 -14.77
C LYS A 464 14.42 -16.06 -15.10
N LYS A 465 14.75 -16.30 -16.37
CA LYS A 465 15.13 -17.64 -16.84
C LYS A 465 16.33 -18.20 -16.06
N MET A 466 17.36 -17.38 -15.83
CA MET A 466 18.53 -17.82 -15.04
C MET A 466 18.14 -18.18 -13.59
N SER A 467 17.19 -17.45 -12.98
CA SER A 467 16.70 -17.78 -11.64
C SER A 467 15.95 -19.11 -11.63
N GLU A 468 15.10 -19.35 -12.62
CA GLU A 468 14.33 -20.59 -12.79
C GLU A 468 15.26 -21.78 -13.05
N ASP A 469 16.12 -21.69 -14.07
CA ASP A 469 17.07 -22.74 -14.43
C ASP A 469 17.99 -23.11 -13.25
N LEU A 470 18.46 -22.12 -12.50
CA LEU A 470 19.32 -22.34 -11.32
C LEU A 470 18.55 -23.00 -10.18
N THR A 471 17.29 -22.60 -9.98
CA THR A 471 16.44 -23.22 -8.96
C THR A 471 16.17 -24.68 -9.26
N ASP A 472 15.82 -25.01 -10.50
CA ASP A 472 15.56 -26.38 -10.95
C ASP A 472 16.83 -27.25 -10.82
N TYR A 473 17.99 -26.71 -11.20
CA TYR A 473 19.26 -27.39 -11.04
C TYR A 473 19.56 -27.69 -9.55
N MET A 474 19.39 -26.72 -8.65
CA MET A 474 19.64 -26.92 -7.23
C MET A 474 18.64 -27.88 -6.57
N LEU A 475 17.36 -27.83 -6.98
CA LEU A 475 16.35 -28.80 -6.55
C LEU A 475 16.73 -30.22 -6.95
N GLY A 476 17.24 -30.41 -8.17
CA GLY A 476 17.76 -31.69 -8.67
C GLY A 476 18.93 -32.24 -7.86
N LEU A 477 19.68 -31.36 -7.17
CA LEU A 477 20.76 -31.73 -6.26
C LEU A 477 20.31 -31.88 -4.79
N GLY A 478 19.00 -31.77 -4.51
CA GLY A 478 18.44 -31.91 -3.17
C GLY A 478 18.61 -30.67 -2.28
N VAL A 479 18.97 -29.51 -2.84
CA VAL A 479 19.04 -28.24 -2.08
C VAL A 479 17.64 -27.72 -1.87
N LYS A 480 17.30 -27.29 -0.64
CA LYS A 480 16.04 -26.64 -0.30
C LYS A 480 16.07 -25.18 -0.79
N VAL A 481 15.54 -24.93 -1.96
CA VAL A 481 15.60 -23.64 -2.64
C VAL A 481 14.23 -23.21 -3.15
N ARG A 482 14.00 -21.89 -3.20
CA ARG A 482 12.86 -21.24 -3.87
C ARG A 482 13.36 -20.09 -4.71
N TYR A 483 12.56 -19.68 -5.71
CA TYR A 483 12.84 -18.44 -6.46
C TYR A 483 11.75 -17.41 -6.29
N LEU A 484 12.12 -16.14 -6.43
CA LEU A 484 11.25 -14.99 -6.30
C LEU A 484 11.43 -14.04 -7.50
N HIS A 485 10.35 -13.75 -8.21
CA HIS A 485 10.33 -12.78 -9.31
C HIS A 485 9.17 -11.77 -9.18
N SER A 486 9.10 -10.82 -10.13
CA SER A 486 8.15 -9.70 -10.08
C SER A 486 6.67 -10.09 -10.23
N GLU A 487 6.41 -11.27 -10.82
CA GLU A 487 5.04 -11.78 -11.07
C GLU A 487 4.48 -12.60 -9.90
N VAL A 488 5.28 -12.83 -8.86
CA VAL A 488 4.79 -13.49 -7.64
C VAL A 488 3.88 -12.50 -6.90
N ASP A 489 2.66 -12.94 -6.63
CA ASP A 489 1.66 -12.21 -5.85
C ASP A 489 2.20 -11.78 -4.49
N THR A 490 1.69 -10.67 -3.99
CA THR A 490 2.16 -10.05 -2.74
C THR A 490 2.01 -11.00 -1.54
N LEU A 491 0.90 -11.72 -1.45
CA LEU A 491 0.65 -12.69 -0.38
C LEU A 491 1.65 -13.86 -0.43
N ARG A 492 1.80 -14.46 -1.61
CA ARG A 492 2.76 -15.56 -1.82
C ARG A 492 4.20 -15.11 -1.56
N ARG A 493 4.51 -13.86 -1.84
CA ARG A 493 5.81 -13.27 -1.51
C ARG A 493 6.06 -13.21 0.01
N VAL A 494 5.07 -12.79 0.78
CA VAL A 494 5.15 -12.76 2.26
C VAL A 494 5.33 -14.16 2.81
N GLU A 495 4.57 -15.14 2.31
CA GLU A 495 4.72 -16.55 2.68
C GLU A 495 6.12 -17.09 2.39
N LEU A 496 6.65 -16.86 1.17
CA LEU A 496 8.00 -17.28 0.79
C LEU A 496 9.06 -16.71 1.75
N LEU A 497 8.94 -15.45 2.15
CA LEU A 497 9.87 -14.84 3.09
C LEU A 497 9.73 -15.42 4.50
N ARG A 498 8.53 -15.74 4.94
CA ARG A 498 8.28 -16.43 6.20
C ARG A 498 8.88 -17.85 6.17
N GLU A 499 8.61 -18.63 5.11
CA GLU A 499 9.16 -19.97 4.90
C GLU A 499 10.71 -19.95 4.93
N LEU A 500 11.36 -18.91 4.35
CA LEU A 500 12.81 -18.73 4.44
C LEU A 500 13.28 -18.52 5.89
N ARG A 501 12.59 -17.65 6.63
CA ARG A 501 12.92 -17.34 8.03
C ARG A 501 12.71 -18.54 8.96
N THR A 502 11.63 -19.30 8.76
CA THR A 502 11.33 -20.52 9.54
C THR A 502 12.23 -21.70 9.17
N GLY A 503 12.93 -21.64 8.02
CA GLY A 503 13.85 -22.68 7.58
C GLY A 503 13.20 -23.83 6.82
N GLU A 504 12.04 -23.62 6.25
CA GLU A 504 11.42 -24.58 5.32
C GLU A 504 12.30 -24.78 4.07
N TYR A 505 13.03 -23.73 3.70
CA TYR A 505 14.10 -23.79 2.71
C TYR A 505 15.27 -22.87 3.11
N ASP A 506 16.44 -23.12 2.52
CA ASP A 506 17.70 -22.50 2.91
C ASP A 506 18.14 -21.39 1.97
N VAL A 507 17.67 -21.41 0.72
CA VAL A 507 18.11 -20.52 -0.35
C VAL A 507 16.94 -19.85 -1.05
N LEU A 508 17.02 -18.53 -1.21
CA LEU A 508 16.11 -17.76 -2.03
C LEU A 508 16.89 -17.16 -3.22
N ILE A 509 16.47 -17.52 -4.44
CA ILE A 509 17.05 -17.01 -5.68
C ILE A 509 16.11 -15.96 -6.27
N GLY A 510 16.65 -14.87 -6.82
CA GLY A 510 15.83 -13.88 -7.52
C GLY A 510 16.62 -12.85 -8.30
N ILE A 511 15.93 -12.16 -9.20
CA ILE A 511 16.51 -11.08 -10.01
C ILE A 511 16.72 -9.83 -9.18
N ASN A 512 15.67 -9.42 -8.52
CA ASN A 512 15.60 -8.20 -7.71
C ASN A 512 15.07 -8.51 -6.32
N LEU A 513 15.91 -9.17 -5.52
CA LEU A 513 15.66 -9.40 -4.10
C LEU A 513 15.81 -8.11 -3.28
N LEU A 514 15.98 -6.99 -3.99
CA LEU A 514 16.29 -5.67 -3.45
C LEU A 514 15.06 -4.85 -3.12
N ARG A 515 13.83 -5.37 -3.36
CA ARG A 515 12.66 -4.58 -3.01
C ARG A 515 12.75 -4.24 -1.53
N GLU A 516 12.62 -2.97 -1.25
CA GLU A 516 12.76 -2.32 0.04
C GLU A 516 11.83 -3.00 1.07
N GLY A 517 12.23 -3.03 2.33
CA GLY A 517 11.41 -3.60 3.41
C GLY A 517 11.73 -5.04 3.82
N LEU A 518 12.72 -5.72 3.21
CA LEU A 518 13.12 -7.06 3.65
C LEU A 518 14.07 -6.99 4.85
N ASP A 519 13.60 -7.48 5.99
CA ASP A 519 14.37 -7.64 7.23
C ASP A 519 14.60 -9.13 7.51
N LEU A 520 15.77 -9.65 7.10
CA LEU A 520 16.11 -11.08 7.16
C LEU A 520 17.41 -11.27 7.96
N PRO A 521 17.35 -11.23 9.30
CA PRO A 521 18.57 -11.40 10.14
C PRO A 521 19.16 -12.81 10.04
N GLU A 522 18.42 -13.79 9.54
CA GLU A 522 18.86 -15.17 9.34
C GLU A 522 19.80 -15.33 8.13
N VAL A 523 19.83 -14.32 7.25
CA VAL A 523 20.68 -14.34 6.03
C VAL A 523 22.11 -14.00 6.38
N SER A 524 23.00 -14.99 6.27
CA SER A 524 24.45 -14.83 6.49
C SER A 524 25.25 -14.71 5.20
N LEU A 525 24.72 -15.15 4.06
CA LEU A 525 25.40 -15.03 2.77
C LEU A 525 24.47 -14.39 1.72
N VAL A 526 25.02 -13.40 1.03
CA VAL A 526 24.44 -12.87 -0.21
C VAL A 526 25.40 -13.15 -1.36
N ALA A 527 24.97 -13.95 -2.33
CA ALA A 527 25.72 -14.27 -3.52
C ALA A 527 25.22 -13.44 -4.72
N ILE A 528 26.13 -12.73 -5.36
CA ILE A 528 25.87 -11.90 -6.53
C ILE A 528 26.54 -12.56 -7.74
N LEU A 529 25.75 -13.26 -8.56
CA LEU A 529 26.24 -13.89 -9.77
C LEU A 529 26.49 -12.85 -10.86
N ASP A 530 27.52 -13.07 -11.70
CA ASP A 530 27.86 -12.18 -12.81
C ASP A 530 27.88 -10.71 -12.38
N ALA A 531 28.60 -10.40 -11.29
CA ALA A 531 28.62 -9.07 -10.70
C ALA A 531 29.31 -8.01 -11.58
N ASP A 532 30.13 -8.43 -12.54
CA ASP A 532 30.84 -7.57 -13.51
C ASP A 532 30.00 -7.23 -14.75
N LYS A 533 28.78 -7.73 -14.89
CA LYS A 533 27.88 -7.38 -15.99
C LYS A 533 27.18 -6.04 -15.67
N GLU A 534 27.83 -4.94 -16.05
CA GLU A 534 27.30 -3.60 -15.79
C GLU A 534 25.88 -3.44 -16.37
N GLY A 535 25.01 -2.80 -15.60
CA GLY A 535 23.62 -2.54 -15.93
C GLY A 535 22.83 -2.07 -14.72
N PHE A 536 21.53 -1.85 -14.87
CA PHE A 536 20.66 -1.38 -13.79
C PHE A 536 20.74 -2.25 -12.52
N LEU A 537 20.75 -3.59 -12.67
CA LEU A 537 20.81 -4.55 -11.56
C LEU A 537 22.21 -4.68 -10.92
N ARG A 538 23.24 -4.14 -11.52
CA ARG A 538 24.62 -4.14 -11.05
C ARG A 538 25.23 -2.73 -10.96
N SER A 539 24.35 -1.72 -10.90
CA SER A 539 24.75 -0.35 -10.57
C SER A 539 25.29 -0.26 -9.13
N SER A 540 26.06 0.76 -8.83
CA SER A 540 26.62 1.00 -7.48
C SER A 540 25.51 1.03 -6.41
N THR A 541 24.39 1.68 -6.68
CA THR A 541 23.20 1.71 -5.81
C THR A 541 22.64 0.31 -5.57
N SER A 542 22.42 -0.46 -6.64
CA SER A 542 21.88 -1.84 -6.54
C SER A 542 22.83 -2.75 -5.76
N LEU A 543 24.14 -2.64 -5.99
CA LEU A 543 25.14 -3.43 -5.26
C LEU A 543 25.15 -3.10 -3.78
N ILE A 544 25.19 -1.81 -3.38
CA ILE A 544 25.15 -1.39 -1.98
C ILE A 544 23.88 -1.89 -1.27
N GLN A 545 22.72 -1.78 -1.93
CA GLN A 545 21.46 -2.27 -1.39
C GLN A 545 21.46 -3.80 -1.19
N THR A 546 22.03 -4.53 -2.15
CA THR A 546 22.16 -6.00 -2.07
C THR A 546 23.10 -6.40 -0.94
N ILE A 547 24.27 -5.77 -0.85
CA ILE A 547 25.27 -5.96 0.22
C ILE A 547 24.62 -5.72 1.59
N GLY A 548 23.79 -4.68 1.71
CA GLY A 548 23.10 -4.32 2.94
C GLY A 548 22.15 -5.39 3.48
N ARG A 549 21.75 -6.39 2.67
CA ARG A 549 20.90 -7.50 3.13
C ARG A 549 21.64 -8.45 4.10
N ALA A 550 22.94 -8.63 3.91
CA ALA A 550 23.75 -9.42 4.85
C ALA A 550 24.22 -8.62 6.09
N ALA A 551 23.99 -7.30 6.14
CA ALA A 551 24.47 -6.43 7.23
C ALA A 551 23.70 -6.58 8.56
N ARG A 552 22.69 -7.45 8.60
CA ARG A 552 21.87 -7.75 9.80
C ARG A 552 22.28 -9.03 10.51
N ASN A 553 23.21 -9.77 9.92
CA ASN A 553 23.78 -10.97 10.51
C ASN A 553 25.21 -10.70 10.99
N VAL A 554 25.55 -11.21 12.18
CA VAL A 554 26.90 -11.05 12.75
C VAL A 554 27.97 -11.68 11.87
N SER A 555 27.64 -12.81 11.21
CA SER A 555 28.49 -13.55 10.29
C SER A 555 28.26 -13.18 8.83
N GLY A 556 27.68 -12.00 8.56
CA GLY A 556 27.28 -11.58 7.21
C GLY A 556 28.46 -11.50 6.24
N GLU A 557 28.36 -12.19 5.11
CA GLU A 557 29.31 -12.14 3.99
C GLU A 557 28.57 -11.91 2.67
N VAL A 558 29.32 -11.32 1.72
CA VAL A 558 28.84 -11.13 0.34
C VAL A 558 29.87 -11.71 -0.62
N HIS A 559 29.46 -12.64 -1.45
CA HIS A 559 30.28 -13.19 -2.53
C HIS A 559 29.88 -12.55 -3.84
N MET A 560 30.79 -11.84 -4.48
CA MET A 560 30.64 -11.29 -5.83
C MET A 560 31.42 -12.17 -6.82
N TYR A 561 30.69 -12.83 -7.72
CA TYR A 561 31.30 -13.61 -8.79
C TYR A 561 31.56 -12.69 -9.98
N ALA A 562 32.85 -12.42 -10.25
CA ALA A 562 33.28 -11.47 -11.25
C ALA A 562 34.71 -11.81 -11.74
N ASP A 563 34.94 -11.69 -13.04
CA ASP A 563 36.29 -11.82 -13.62
C ASP A 563 36.97 -10.46 -13.77
N ASN A 564 36.17 -9.38 -13.85
CA ASN A 564 36.65 -8.00 -13.98
C ASN A 564 36.08 -7.09 -12.89
N MET A 565 36.90 -6.16 -12.39
CA MET A 565 36.44 -5.13 -11.47
C MET A 565 35.81 -3.97 -12.25
N THR A 566 34.49 -3.73 -12.04
CA THR A 566 33.79 -2.58 -12.63
C THR A 566 33.84 -1.37 -11.72
N LYS A 567 33.57 -0.18 -12.26
CA LYS A 567 33.50 1.06 -11.47
C LYS A 567 32.41 0.98 -10.40
N SER A 568 31.26 0.39 -10.72
CA SER A 568 30.14 0.18 -9.81
C SER A 568 30.50 -0.76 -8.66
N MET A 569 31.20 -1.84 -8.93
CA MET A 569 31.71 -2.76 -7.91
C MET A 569 32.74 -2.07 -7.01
N GLN A 570 33.73 -1.37 -7.59
CA GLN A 570 34.75 -0.69 -6.82
C GLN A 570 34.13 0.32 -5.85
N PHE A 571 33.20 1.14 -6.34
CA PHE A 571 32.49 2.12 -5.50
C PHE A 571 31.72 1.43 -4.35
N ALA A 572 31.00 0.36 -4.64
CA ALA A 572 30.19 -0.35 -3.64
C ALA A 572 31.09 -1.01 -2.57
N ILE A 573 32.21 -1.57 -2.97
CA ILE A 573 33.21 -2.19 -2.08
C ILE A 573 33.86 -1.13 -1.19
N ASP A 574 34.32 -0.02 -1.77
CA ASP A 574 35.00 1.05 -1.04
C ASP A 574 34.07 1.67 -0.01
N GLU A 575 32.83 1.96 -0.37
CA GLU A 575 31.82 2.51 0.55
C GLU A 575 31.46 1.52 1.67
N THR A 576 31.32 0.24 1.35
CA THR A 576 31.06 -0.79 2.37
C THR A 576 32.23 -0.92 3.33
N ASN A 577 33.46 -0.91 2.83
CA ASN A 577 34.67 -0.96 3.66
C ASN A 577 34.81 0.28 4.53
N ARG A 578 34.48 1.47 4.00
CA ARG A 578 34.46 2.73 4.78
C ARG A 578 33.49 2.63 5.96
N ARG A 579 32.23 2.20 5.69
CA ARG A 579 31.22 2.00 6.72
C ARG A 579 31.65 0.96 7.75
N ARG A 580 32.20 -0.16 7.28
CA ARG A 580 32.75 -1.22 8.14
C ARG A 580 33.83 -0.71 9.08
N ALA A 581 34.81 0.02 8.56
CA ALA A 581 35.88 0.59 9.35
C ALA A 581 35.38 1.56 10.44
N LYS A 582 34.43 2.44 10.10
CA LYS A 582 33.77 3.38 11.01
C LYS A 582 33.05 2.64 12.15
N GLN A 583 32.30 1.58 11.83
CA GLN A 583 31.57 0.77 12.81
C GLN A 583 32.54 0.02 13.76
N VAL A 584 33.59 -0.60 13.20
CA VAL A 584 34.62 -1.31 14.01
C VAL A 584 35.29 -0.36 14.97
N ALA A 585 35.69 0.83 14.51
CA ALA A 585 36.32 1.84 15.38
C ALA A 585 35.38 2.24 16.54
N TYR A 586 34.10 2.49 16.24
CA TYR A 586 33.09 2.81 17.25
C TYR A 586 32.90 1.67 18.26
N ASN A 587 32.75 0.42 17.77
CA ASN A 587 32.56 -0.76 18.63
C ASN A 587 33.77 -0.90 19.58
N THR A 588 35.00 -0.73 19.06
CA THR A 588 36.24 -0.83 19.85
C THR A 588 36.32 0.28 20.91
N GLU A 589 35.99 1.52 20.54
CA GLU A 589 35.97 2.65 21.47
C GLU A 589 34.98 2.49 22.62
N LYS A 590 33.80 1.99 22.30
CA LYS A 590 32.67 1.83 23.24
C LYS A 590 32.60 0.46 23.91
N GLY A 591 33.44 -0.50 23.52
CA GLY A 591 33.41 -1.86 24.05
C GLY A 591 32.11 -2.61 23.71
N ILE A 592 31.55 -2.40 22.51
CA ILE A 592 30.31 -3.00 22.08
C ILE A 592 30.59 -4.29 21.31
N ASP A 593 30.00 -5.41 21.77
CA ASP A 593 29.97 -6.65 21.02
C ASP A 593 28.73 -6.66 20.07
N PRO A 594 28.89 -7.00 18.78
CA PRO A 594 27.80 -7.08 17.86
C PRO A 594 26.70 -8.04 18.31
N THR A 595 25.49 -7.56 18.46
CA THR A 595 24.31 -8.37 18.84
C THR A 595 23.30 -8.43 17.71
N PRO A 596 22.78 -9.63 17.34
CA PRO A 596 21.77 -9.75 16.31
C PRO A 596 20.46 -9.13 16.80
N LEU A 597 19.79 -8.39 15.90
CA LEU A 597 18.43 -7.93 16.13
C LEU A 597 17.48 -9.15 16.10
N ARG A 598 16.91 -9.50 17.25
CA ARG A 598 15.86 -10.52 17.32
C ARG A 598 14.50 -9.84 17.23
N LYS A 599 13.98 -9.65 16.02
CA LYS A 599 12.55 -9.31 15.83
C LYS A 599 11.72 -10.60 15.86
N LYS A 600 10.62 -10.59 16.60
CA LYS A 600 9.64 -11.69 16.58
C LYS A 600 9.16 -11.90 15.14
N ILE A 601 9.06 -13.16 14.70
CA ILE A 601 8.64 -13.52 13.33
C ILE A 601 7.19 -13.09 13.05
N ALA A 602 6.40 -12.86 14.12
CA ALA A 602 4.98 -12.50 14.08
C ALA A 602 4.67 -11.08 13.51
N ASP A 603 5.64 -10.15 13.53
CA ASP A 603 5.30 -8.71 13.41
C ASP A 603 4.94 -8.19 12.01
N ILE A 604 5.29 -8.91 10.94
CA ILE A 604 4.99 -8.46 9.55
C ILE A 604 3.76 -9.17 8.99
N THR A 605 3.52 -10.38 9.44
CA THR A 605 2.40 -11.23 9.00
C THR A 605 1.10 -10.93 9.74
N ASP A 606 1.15 -10.46 10.98
CA ASP A 606 -0.05 -10.28 11.81
C ASP A 606 -0.95 -9.12 11.36
N LEU A 607 -0.41 -8.11 10.66
CA LEU A 607 -1.24 -7.05 10.06
C LEU A 607 -1.81 -7.47 8.71
N ILE A 608 -1.00 -8.10 7.87
CA ILE A 608 -1.46 -8.62 6.58
C ILE A 608 -2.30 -9.88 6.81
N ALA A 609 -2.03 -10.69 7.85
CA ALA A 609 -2.82 -11.85 8.22
C ALA A 609 -4.07 -11.50 9.02
N LYS A 610 -4.09 -10.42 9.81
CA LYS A 610 -5.35 -9.86 10.33
C LYS A 610 -6.24 -9.33 9.22
N GLU A 611 -5.66 -8.72 8.19
CA GLU A 611 -6.36 -8.37 6.95
C GLU A 611 -6.92 -9.60 6.22
N ILE A 612 -6.30 -10.80 6.38
CA ILE A 612 -6.70 -12.07 5.74
C ILE A 612 -7.58 -12.91 6.69
N ASP A 613 -7.24 -13.00 7.98
CA ASP A 613 -8.00 -13.77 8.98
C ASP A 613 -9.38 -13.16 9.25
N ASP A 614 -9.56 -11.84 9.14
CA ASP A 614 -10.88 -11.21 9.21
C ASP A 614 -11.76 -11.59 8.01
N THR A 615 -11.18 -11.83 6.83
CA THR A 615 -11.90 -12.39 5.67
C THR A 615 -12.16 -13.90 5.83
N ASP A 616 -11.22 -14.66 6.39
CA ASP A 616 -11.38 -16.09 6.64
C ASP A 616 -12.22 -16.38 7.90
N ASP A 617 -12.20 -15.53 8.91
CA ASP A 617 -13.06 -15.63 10.12
C ASP A 617 -14.52 -15.24 9.81
N LEU A 618 -14.79 -14.35 8.88
CA LEU A 618 -16.14 -14.13 8.33
C LEU A 618 -16.62 -15.35 7.53
N ALA A 619 -15.74 -16.00 6.77
CA ALA A 619 -16.02 -17.28 6.11
C ALA A 619 -16.13 -18.45 7.11
N ALA A 620 -15.39 -18.45 8.23
CA ALA A 620 -15.44 -19.50 9.25
C ALA A 620 -16.60 -19.35 10.24
N LYS A 621 -17.08 -18.13 10.53
CA LYS A 621 -18.28 -17.90 11.37
C LYS A 621 -19.58 -18.21 10.62
N SER A 622 -19.61 -18.11 9.30
CA SER A 622 -20.69 -18.66 8.48
C SER A 622 -20.70 -20.21 8.49
N LYS A 623 -19.59 -20.86 8.82
CA LYS A 623 -19.45 -22.34 8.96
C LYS A 623 -19.88 -22.93 10.30
N LYS A 624 -20.21 -22.13 11.32
CA LYS A 624 -20.74 -22.62 12.61
C LYS A 624 -22.25 -22.84 12.65
N SER A 625 -22.99 -22.50 11.60
CA SER A 625 -24.35 -22.99 11.38
C SER A 625 -24.32 -24.14 10.38
N GLY A 626 -23.99 -25.32 10.87
CA GLY A 626 -24.13 -26.66 10.32
C GLY A 626 -24.17 -26.81 8.80
N ILE A 627 -23.10 -27.27 8.24
CA ILE A 627 -22.93 -28.42 7.34
C ILE A 627 -21.47 -28.44 6.91
N SER A 628 -20.81 -29.55 7.22
CA SER A 628 -19.44 -29.86 6.84
C SER A 628 -19.32 -30.06 5.32
N SER A 629 -18.37 -29.41 4.70
CA SER A 629 -17.38 -29.95 3.77
C SER A 629 -16.86 -28.86 2.85
N GLY A 630 -15.65 -28.42 3.09
CA GLY A 630 -14.85 -27.68 2.13
C GLY A 630 -13.57 -28.47 1.88
N PHE A 631 -13.45 -29.12 0.74
CA PHE A 631 -12.16 -29.55 0.24
C PHE A 631 -11.47 -28.35 -0.38
N HIS A 632 -10.44 -27.85 0.29
CA HIS A 632 -9.53 -26.84 -0.28
C HIS A 632 -8.67 -27.46 -1.38
N SER A 633 -8.53 -26.75 -2.47
CA SER A 633 -7.71 -27.05 -3.65
C SER A 633 -6.21 -27.18 -3.29
N LYS A 634 -5.86 -28.32 -2.68
CA LYS A 634 -4.48 -28.80 -2.67
C LYS A 634 -4.49 -30.17 -3.35
N ASN A 635 -3.86 -30.26 -4.53
CA ASN A 635 -3.60 -31.44 -5.33
C ASN A 635 -4.70 -31.98 -6.25
N VAL A 636 -5.38 -31.13 -7.02
CA VAL A 636 -6.31 -31.61 -8.07
C VAL A 636 -5.53 -32.26 -9.24
N SER A 637 -4.33 -31.76 -9.54
CA SER A 637 -3.45 -32.28 -10.59
C SER A 637 -2.86 -33.69 -10.33
N SER A 638 -3.08 -34.24 -9.11
CA SER A 638 -2.63 -35.58 -8.72
C SER A 638 -3.75 -36.61 -8.58
N LEU A 639 -5.01 -36.21 -8.82
CA LEU A 639 -6.15 -37.12 -8.68
C LEU A 639 -6.29 -38.03 -9.91
N PRO A 640 -6.55 -39.34 -9.72
CA PRO A 640 -6.86 -40.25 -10.83
C PRO A 640 -8.12 -39.78 -11.58
N GLN A 641 -8.14 -39.93 -12.91
CA GLN A 641 -9.22 -39.50 -13.78
C GLN A 641 -10.63 -39.93 -13.31
N ARG A 642 -10.75 -41.12 -12.72
CA ARG A 642 -12.02 -41.64 -12.16
C ARG A 642 -12.51 -40.84 -10.95
N GLU A 643 -11.59 -40.42 -10.09
CA GLU A 643 -11.93 -39.63 -8.90
C GLU A 643 -12.30 -38.21 -9.27
N LEU A 644 -11.64 -37.63 -10.28
CA LEU A 644 -11.96 -36.31 -10.81
C LEU A 644 -13.36 -36.27 -11.43
N ILE A 645 -13.77 -37.34 -12.16
CA ILE A 645 -15.12 -37.46 -12.71
C ILE A 645 -16.17 -37.59 -11.60
N ALA A 646 -15.89 -38.37 -10.54
CA ALA A 646 -16.79 -38.51 -9.40
C ALA A 646 -16.94 -37.18 -8.63
N LEU A 647 -15.87 -36.42 -8.46
CA LEU A 647 -15.86 -35.11 -7.84
C LEU A 647 -16.72 -34.10 -8.63
N ILE A 648 -16.54 -34.04 -9.97
CA ILE A 648 -17.35 -33.21 -10.87
C ILE A 648 -18.84 -33.53 -10.77
N SER A 649 -19.19 -34.82 -10.67
CA SER A 649 -20.58 -35.26 -10.51
C SER A 649 -21.16 -34.78 -9.16
N SER A 650 -20.45 -35.00 -8.06
CA SER A 650 -20.86 -34.57 -6.72
C SER A 650 -21.04 -33.04 -6.62
N LEU A 651 -20.09 -32.26 -7.15
CA LEU A 651 -20.20 -30.80 -7.17
C LEU A 651 -21.36 -30.31 -8.06
N THR A 652 -21.67 -31.04 -9.15
CA THR A 652 -22.80 -30.73 -10.02
C THR A 652 -24.14 -30.92 -9.29
N ASP A 653 -24.25 -31.95 -8.48
CA ASP A 653 -25.46 -32.21 -7.70
C ASP A 653 -25.61 -31.19 -6.57
N GLN A 654 -24.52 -30.81 -5.90
CA GLN A 654 -24.50 -29.74 -4.90
C GLN A 654 -24.86 -28.38 -5.50
N MET A 655 -24.36 -28.05 -6.71
CA MET A 655 -24.71 -26.84 -7.43
C MET A 655 -26.21 -26.78 -7.72
N ARG A 656 -26.80 -27.88 -8.15
CA ARG A 656 -28.26 -27.98 -8.43
C ARG A 656 -29.08 -27.84 -7.15
N SER A 657 -28.67 -28.47 -6.05
CA SER A 657 -29.33 -28.35 -4.74
C SER A 657 -29.27 -26.89 -4.27
N SER A 658 -28.11 -26.26 -4.30
CA SER A 658 -27.95 -24.84 -3.91
C SER A 658 -28.78 -23.89 -4.77
N ALA A 659 -28.91 -24.17 -6.08
CA ALA A 659 -29.77 -23.41 -6.96
C ALA A 659 -31.27 -23.59 -6.64
N SER A 660 -31.69 -24.80 -6.27
CA SER A 660 -33.09 -25.08 -5.87
C SER A 660 -33.43 -24.45 -4.51
N GLU A 661 -32.45 -24.24 -3.64
CA GLU A 661 -32.58 -23.58 -2.35
C GLU A 661 -32.43 -22.04 -2.44
N LEU A 662 -32.37 -21.49 -3.68
CA LEU A 662 -32.19 -20.07 -3.98
C LEU A 662 -30.85 -19.46 -3.50
N ASN A 663 -29.87 -20.31 -3.20
CA ASN A 663 -28.52 -19.87 -2.81
C ASN A 663 -27.64 -19.71 -4.07
N PHE A 664 -27.93 -18.65 -4.84
CA PHE A 664 -27.35 -18.43 -6.16
C PHE A 664 -25.84 -18.13 -6.13
N GLU A 665 -25.32 -17.55 -5.03
CA GLU A 665 -23.88 -17.32 -4.87
C GLU A 665 -23.10 -18.61 -4.74
N LEU A 666 -23.57 -19.54 -3.91
CA LEU A 666 -22.95 -20.85 -3.75
C LEU A 666 -23.05 -21.66 -5.04
N ALA A 667 -24.22 -21.62 -5.72
CA ALA A 667 -24.40 -22.27 -7.00
C ALA A 667 -23.47 -21.70 -8.09
N ALA A 668 -23.21 -20.40 -8.10
CA ALA A 668 -22.27 -19.76 -9.03
C ALA A 668 -20.83 -20.19 -8.77
N ARG A 669 -20.37 -20.22 -7.52
CA ARG A 669 -19.03 -20.70 -7.14
C ARG A 669 -18.82 -22.16 -7.54
N LEU A 670 -19.76 -23.03 -7.21
CA LEU A 670 -19.70 -24.46 -7.58
C LEU A 670 -19.67 -24.64 -9.11
N ARG A 671 -20.41 -23.82 -9.86
CA ARG A 671 -20.37 -23.84 -11.33
C ARG A 671 -18.98 -23.50 -11.87
N ASP A 672 -18.33 -22.49 -11.31
CA ASP A 672 -17.03 -22.02 -11.77
C ASP A 672 -15.94 -23.06 -11.41
N GLU A 673 -16.01 -23.67 -10.24
CA GLU A 673 -15.13 -24.78 -9.81
C GLU A 673 -15.32 -26.02 -10.72
N ILE A 674 -16.55 -26.41 -11.03
CA ILE A 674 -16.84 -27.48 -11.98
C ILE A 674 -16.25 -27.19 -13.37
N ARG A 675 -16.23 -25.94 -13.78
CA ARG A 675 -15.69 -25.51 -15.07
C ARG A 675 -14.16 -25.67 -15.12
N GLU A 676 -13.46 -25.36 -14.04
CA GLU A 676 -12.02 -25.58 -13.92
C GLU A 676 -11.66 -27.06 -13.91
N LEU A 677 -12.34 -27.88 -13.10
CA LEU A 677 -12.12 -29.31 -13.02
C LEU A 677 -12.39 -30.00 -14.38
N LYS A 678 -13.38 -29.54 -15.13
CA LYS A 678 -13.63 -30.03 -16.52
C LYS A 678 -12.52 -29.68 -17.50
N ARG A 679 -11.86 -28.51 -17.34
CA ARG A 679 -10.69 -28.15 -18.16
C ARG A 679 -9.50 -29.04 -17.85
N GLU A 680 -9.24 -29.33 -16.59
CA GLU A 680 -8.17 -30.24 -16.18
C GLU A 680 -8.43 -31.67 -16.66
N LEU A 681 -9.67 -32.16 -16.54
CA LEU A 681 -10.07 -33.48 -17.05
C LEU A 681 -9.84 -33.58 -18.57
N LYS A 682 -10.15 -32.52 -19.32
CA LYS A 682 -9.91 -32.47 -20.76
C LYS A 682 -8.43 -32.49 -21.09
N GLY A 683 -7.59 -31.71 -20.33
CA GLY A 683 -6.14 -31.72 -20.48
C GLY A 683 -5.51 -33.11 -20.20
N MET A 684 -6.04 -33.84 -19.20
CA MET A 684 -5.60 -35.21 -18.92
C MET A 684 -6.01 -36.22 -20.03
N GLN A 685 -7.16 -36.01 -20.66
CA GLN A 685 -7.62 -36.84 -21.79
C GLN A 685 -6.79 -36.59 -23.06
N GLU A 686 -6.38 -35.34 -23.31
CA GLU A 686 -5.54 -34.96 -24.45
C GLU A 686 -4.06 -35.38 -24.26
N ALA A 687 -3.57 -35.51 -23.03
CA ALA A 687 -2.25 -35.96 -22.70
C ALA A 687 -2.13 -37.49 -22.63
N GLY A 688 -3.22 -38.24 -22.59
CA GLY A 688 -3.30 -39.71 -22.54
C GLY A 688 -3.67 -40.35 -23.88
N SER A 689 -3.87 -39.56 -24.94
CA SER A 689 -4.03 -39.97 -26.32
C SER A 689 -2.78 -39.60 -27.15
#